data_adacd0de28650647130dad826776242e
#
_entry.id   adacd0de28650647130dad826776242e
#
_cell.length_a   1.000
_cell.length_b   1.000
_cell.length_c   1.000
_cell.angle_alpha   90.00
_cell.angle_beta   90.00
_cell.angle_gamma   90.00
#
_symmetry.space_group_name_H-M   'P 1'
#
loop_
_entity.id
_entity.type
_entity.pdbx_description
1 polymer ?
#
loop_
_entity_poly.entity_id
_entity_poly.type
_entity_poly.pdbx_seq_one_letter_code
_entity_poly.pdbx_strand_id
1 'polypeptide(L)'
;MEPRSISGIYSECSGLPAPVSAEVTELQLGDRRGYTVTAEWSQSDLVRGSRLRFSRQWTLITDSNDHKTIKTVLPPGPCVPVSGELLSRSSPVRGLRAVVRETAGHQLLEIWDSHGLSKCLDLTALHAHGRVYDDVHFGCLSWSECETRLLYVAERNRSASAETHDGESGCGTDRSVYCEDWGEGLTNKSAPGLFVVNLQSGTVSALQGVPPHVSPAQALWAPGGQSVLFVGWWHEPFRLGLRFCSNRRSAIFKLDLDGHCECLSEENMSVSCPRLSPDGTTLVYLQGRVFGPHNQCRSLQEFDWESRRTSTLLDVVSRPQTGLFAGVYEALPSCCWSADSQRVVFSSANRNWRDVFVVDRRTKKVSCLSDSKPPPSPPPPPPPPPPFSSFLPLSLSCDLFPPPPSPLSHPPLFPLPPDTPLSPPSLSPPLPPSPLSPSFPPFPPPLSPLSPPPPPFPYSHLPPLDPLPPPPPPPSPLLRHQEHKKEAEDFLNVSRCYGSWKLLTVKRDLMVVCCSSPNTPPTLRVGFLPSPGDAVTWLTLQEPAVTFDLHWRVLDVTPTPEEDNIQYSGLDFGAVLVKPSRPLHAAKIPLVVFIHGGPHSQFPAEWNVTTAGLAKLGLAVLMVNYRGSTGFGQDSILSLIGQIGSQDVKDVQRAVLTVLQRDATLDPKRMAVIGGSHGGFLSCHLIGQYPDFYRACAARNPVINAATLLGTSDIVDWRYSSVGLQYSYDQIPSAEALATMLEKSPIIHAAQIRAPVLLMLGGRDRRVSPHQGLELYKVLKSRDSPVRLLWFPEDGHSLARVDTQADCFLNTVLWLQQHL
;
A
#
# COMPACT_ATOMS: atom_id res chain seq x y z
N MET A 1 -27.35 -6.30 13.71
CA MET A 1 -27.20 -4.83 13.91
C MET A 1 -27.88 -4.10 12.77
N GLU A 2 -28.50 -2.99 13.06
CA GLU A 2 -29.11 -2.17 12.02
C GLU A 2 -28.04 -1.47 11.15
N PRO A 3 -28.30 -1.21 9.86
CA PRO A 3 -27.35 -0.54 8.95
C PRO A 3 -26.86 0.82 9.48
N ARG A 4 -27.71 1.56 10.20
CA ARG A 4 -27.32 2.84 10.83
C ARG A 4 -26.23 2.71 11.88
N SER A 5 -26.23 1.62 12.67
CA SER A 5 -25.17 1.36 13.65
C SER A 5 -23.85 0.95 13.00
N ILE A 6 -23.88 0.26 11.85
CA ILE A 6 -22.70 -0.12 11.07
C ILE A 6 -22.04 1.12 10.47
N SER A 7 -22.84 2.04 9.89
CA SER A 7 -22.35 3.31 9.34
C SER A 7 -21.74 4.19 10.44
N GLY A 8 -22.32 4.21 11.64
CA GLY A 8 -21.79 4.94 12.79
C GLY A 8 -20.41 4.43 13.21
N ILE A 9 -20.23 3.11 13.30
CA ILE A 9 -18.94 2.48 13.63
C ILE A 9 -17.91 2.77 12.52
N TYR A 10 -18.29 2.70 11.26
CA TYR A 10 -17.39 3.06 10.16
C TYR A 10 -16.97 4.53 10.24
N SER A 11 -17.91 5.44 10.46
CA SER A 11 -17.63 6.88 10.61
C SER A 11 -16.66 7.15 11.75
N GLU A 12 -16.85 6.51 12.90
CA GLU A 12 -15.96 6.63 14.06
C GLU A 12 -14.52 6.17 13.73
N CYS A 13 -14.36 5.04 13.03
CA CYS A 13 -13.06 4.52 12.69
C CYS A 13 -12.37 5.27 11.53
N SER A 14 -13.14 5.70 10.50
CA SER A 14 -12.61 6.34 9.29
C SER A 14 -12.42 7.85 9.44
N GLY A 15 -13.17 8.49 10.33
CA GLY A 15 -13.09 9.93 10.61
C GLY A 15 -11.86 10.36 11.43
N LEU A 16 -11.00 9.43 11.81
CA LEU A 16 -9.79 9.75 12.58
C LEU A 16 -8.69 10.30 11.67
N PRO A 17 -8.07 11.45 12.02
CA PRO A 17 -7.01 12.03 11.23
C PRO A 17 -5.71 11.21 11.33
N ALA A 18 -4.95 11.17 10.23
CA ALA A 18 -3.64 10.54 10.17
C ALA A 18 -2.59 11.51 9.63
N PRO A 19 -1.39 11.62 10.24
CA PRO A 19 -0.31 12.45 9.71
C PRO A 19 0.23 11.82 8.41
N VAL A 20 0.37 12.64 7.36
CA VAL A 20 0.81 12.19 6.03
C VAL A 20 2.20 12.70 5.68
N SER A 21 2.57 13.89 6.17
CA SER A 21 3.89 14.49 6.00
C SER A 21 4.23 15.38 7.19
N ALA A 22 5.52 15.69 7.33
CA ALA A 22 5.97 16.66 8.33
C ALA A 22 7.17 17.45 7.80
N GLU A 23 7.29 18.70 8.23
CA GLU A 23 8.42 19.56 7.98
C GLU A 23 8.92 20.13 9.31
N VAL A 24 10.23 20.28 9.43
CA VAL A 24 10.89 20.83 10.62
C VAL A 24 11.66 22.07 10.23
N THR A 25 11.43 23.18 10.97
CA THR A 25 12.16 24.44 10.80
C THR A 25 12.88 24.79 12.09
N GLU A 26 14.10 25.25 12.00
CA GLU A 26 14.85 25.76 13.17
C GLU A 26 14.33 27.14 13.58
N LEU A 27 14.31 27.38 14.89
CA LEU A 27 14.02 28.66 15.50
C LEU A 27 15.19 29.07 16.40
N GLN A 28 15.58 30.33 16.30
CA GLN A 28 16.48 30.94 17.26
C GLN A 28 15.64 31.80 18.22
N LEU A 29 15.65 31.47 19.51
CA LEU A 29 14.88 32.14 20.55
C LEU A 29 15.86 32.74 21.59
N GLY A 30 16.49 33.88 21.25
CA GLY A 30 17.60 34.43 22.03
C GLY A 30 18.78 33.45 21.99
N ASP A 31 19.29 33.05 23.14
CA ASP A 31 20.40 32.10 23.27
C ASP A 31 19.96 30.61 23.15
N ARG A 32 18.66 30.36 23.02
CA ARG A 32 18.13 29.01 22.94
C ARG A 32 17.80 28.62 21.50
N ARG A 33 18.07 27.37 21.16
CA ARG A 33 17.57 26.77 19.93
C ARG A 33 16.19 26.18 20.16
N GLY A 34 15.37 26.23 19.13
CA GLY A 34 14.07 25.59 19.11
C GLY A 34 13.79 25.02 17.73
N TYR A 35 12.71 24.28 17.63
CA TYR A 35 12.25 23.69 16.39
C TYR A 35 10.75 23.91 16.26
N THR A 36 10.30 24.21 15.07
CA THR A 36 8.89 24.16 14.69
C THR A 36 8.66 22.91 13.87
N VAL A 37 7.76 22.05 14.34
CA VAL A 37 7.29 20.88 13.61
C VAL A 37 5.93 21.20 13.01
N THR A 38 5.83 21.28 11.71
CA THR A 38 4.57 21.42 10.97
C THR A 38 4.22 20.08 10.36
N ALA A 39 3.14 19.45 10.85
CA ALA A 39 2.65 18.20 10.30
C ALA A 39 1.36 18.44 9.51
N GLU A 40 1.27 17.77 8.38
CA GLU A 40 0.06 17.73 7.56
C GLU A 40 -0.70 16.43 7.84
N TRP A 41 -2.01 16.57 7.96
CA TRP A 41 -2.94 15.51 8.31
C TRP A 41 -3.96 15.28 7.20
N SER A 42 -4.37 14.04 7.04
CA SER A 42 -5.49 13.65 6.17
C SER A 42 -6.59 13.00 6.98
N GLN A 43 -7.82 13.38 6.71
CA GLN A 43 -9.04 12.91 7.40
C GLN A 43 -10.14 12.65 6.38
N SER A 44 -10.86 11.55 6.49
CA SER A 44 -12.03 11.28 5.66
C SER A 44 -13.23 12.06 6.17
N ASP A 45 -13.94 12.75 5.27
CA ASP A 45 -15.20 13.44 5.53
C ASP A 45 -16.31 12.74 4.74
N LEU A 46 -17.13 11.96 5.43
CA LEU A 46 -18.22 11.20 4.81
C LEU A 46 -19.37 12.11 4.36
N VAL A 47 -19.52 13.31 4.94
CA VAL A 47 -20.55 14.27 4.54
C VAL A 47 -20.22 14.88 3.18
N ARG A 48 -18.93 15.20 2.96
CA ARG A 48 -18.45 15.75 1.67
C ARG A 48 -18.06 14.66 0.67
N GLY A 49 -17.99 13.39 1.07
CA GLY A 49 -17.49 12.30 0.23
C GLY A 49 -16.01 12.48 -0.18
N SER A 50 -15.22 13.23 0.60
CA SER A 50 -13.86 13.62 0.25
C SER A 50 -12.90 13.52 1.43
N ARG A 51 -11.59 13.60 1.12
CA ARG A 51 -10.54 13.69 2.14
C ARG A 51 -10.18 15.14 2.39
N LEU A 52 -10.28 15.55 3.66
CA LEU A 52 -9.79 16.84 4.13
C LEU A 52 -8.29 16.75 4.40
N ARG A 53 -7.56 17.82 4.05
CA ARG A 53 -6.17 18.02 4.45
C ARG A 53 -6.10 19.26 5.33
N PHE A 54 -5.31 19.17 6.41
CA PHE A 54 -5.04 20.32 7.28
C PHE A 54 -3.63 20.19 7.86
N SER A 55 -3.04 21.32 8.20
CA SER A 55 -1.76 21.38 8.89
C SER A 55 -1.93 21.77 10.36
N ARG A 56 -1.00 21.32 11.18
CA ARG A 56 -0.89 21.69 12.59
C ARG A 56 0.56 21.85 12.97
N GLN A 57 0.86 22.78 13.87
CA GLN A 57 2.20 23.19 14.21
C GLN A 57 2.48 23.01 15.70
N TRP A 58 3.67 22.59 16.06
CA TRP A 58 4.21 22.50 17.41
C TRP A 58 5.53 23.22 17.48
N THR A 59 5.80 23.92 18.59
CA THR A 59 7.08 24.54 18.86
C THR A 59 7.77 23.80 19.99
N LEU A 60 8.99 23.35 19.74
CA LEU A 60 9.84 22.62 20.66
C LEU A 60 10.98 23.53 21.10
N ILE A 61 11.26 23.61 22.40
CA ILE A 61 12.38 24.36 22.96
C ILE A 61 13.35 23.36 23.55
N THR A 62 14.62 23.42 23.10
CA THR A 62 15.68 22.54 23.59
C THR A 62 16.39 23.16 24.81
N ASP A 63 17.12 22.32 25.52
CA ASP A 63 18.01 22.78 26.59
C ASP A 63 19.13 23.67 26.00
N SER A 64 19.57 24.68 26.73
CA SER A 64 20.65 25.58 26.31
C SER A 64 22.00 24.88 26.28
N ASN A 65 22.21 23.88 27.14
CA ASN A 65 23.48 23.15 27.28
C ASN A 65 23.52 21.87 26.43
N ASP A 66 22.33 21.27 26.19
CA ASP A 66 22.19 20.09 25.35
C ASP A 66 21.07 20.31 24.33
N HIS A 67 21.47 20.74 23.14
CA HIS A 67 20.55 21.03 22.04
C HIS A 67 19.78 19.80 21.50
N LYS A 68 20.06 18.60 22.00
CA LYS A 68 19.36 17.36 21.66
C LYS A 68 18.33 16.93 22.69
N THR A 69 18.23 17.63 23.82
CA THR A 69 17.18 17.39 24.82
C THR A 69 16.04 18.40 24.68
N ILE A 70 14.83 17.91 24.40
CA ILE A 70 13.62 18.75 24.35
C ILE A 70 13.18 19.05 25.78
N LYS A 71 13.26 20.32 26.18
CA LYS A 71 12.89 20.77 27.52
C LYS A 71 11.42 21.16 27.64
N THR A 72 10.86 21.73 26.59
CA THR A 72 9.48 22.23 26.59
C THR A 72 8.85 22.05 25.22
N VAL A 73 7.60 21.60 25.21
CA VAL A 73 6.74 21.62 24.04
C VAL A 73 5.64 22.65 24.30
N LEU A 74 5.56 23.67 23.47
CA LEU A 74 4.47 24.64 23.57
C LEU A 74 3.15 24.03 23.08
N PRO A 75 2.00 24.52 23.58
CA PRO A 75 0.70 24.09 23.08
C PRO A 75 0.64 24.14 21.55
N PRO A 76 0.03 23.16 20.90
CA PRO A 76 -0.05 23.13 19.46
C PRO A 76 -0.87 24.30 18.91
N GLY A 77 -0.50 24.79 17.75
CA GLY A 77 -1.28 25.76 16.99
C GLY A 77 -2.64 25.19 16.54
N PRO A 78 -3.53 26.03 16.01
CA PRO A 78 -4.81 25.59 15.47
C PRO A 78 -4.62 24.68 14.26
N CYS A 79 -5.65 23.88 13.93
CA CYS A 79 -5.71 23.15 12.68
C CYS A 79 -6.03 24.14 11.55
N VAL A 80 -5.14 24.23 10.57
CA VAL A 80 -5.27 25.12 9.40
C VAL A 80 -5.61 24.27 8.18
N PRO A 81 -6.79 24.43 7.56
CA PRO A 81 -7.15 23.70 6.34
C PRO A 81 -6.13 23.96 5.22
N VAL A 82 -5.73 22.89 4.53
CA VAL A 82 -4.87 22.95 3.33
C VAL A 82 -5.75 22.68 2.12
N SER A 83 -6.02 23.72 1.34
CA SER A 83 -6.92 23.64 0.17
C SER A 83 -6.15 23.87 -1.12
N GLY A 84 -6.34 22.96 -2.08
CA GLY A 84 -5.76 23.07 -3.43
C GLY A 84 -4.24 22.97 -3.51
N GLU A 85 -3.51 22.78 -2.41
CA GLU A 85 -2.05 22.62 -2.45
C GLU A 85 -1.69 21.25 -3.07
N LEU A 86 -0.98 21.28 -4.18
CA LEU A 86 -0.47 20.11 -4.89
C LEU A 86 0.92 19.75 -4.37
N LEU A 87 1.82 20.72 -4.35
CA LEU A 87 3.20 20.60 -3.87
C LEU A 87 3.53 21.79 -2.97
N SER A 88 4.35 21.55 -1.94
CA SER A 88 4.92 22.65 -1.14
C SER A 88 6.32 22.31 -0.65
N ARG A 89 7.19 23.34 -0.53
CA ARG A 89 8.55 23.19 -0.05
C ARG A 89 9.07 24.48 0.57
N SER A 90 9.59 24.38 1.80
CA SER A 90 10.30 25.50 2.42
C SER A 90 11.70 25.64 1.87
N SER A 91 12.19 26.87 1.75
CA SER A 91 13.56 27.15 1.36
C SER A 91 14.54 26.80 2.46
N PRO A 92 15.81 26.41 2.11
CA PRO A 92 16.78 25.96 3.11
C PRO A 92 17.19 27.04 4.12
N VAL A 93 17.30 28.31 3.70
CA VAL A 93 17.93 29.39 4.47
C VAL A 93 16.99 30.57 4.75
N ARG A 94 16.33 31.12 3.72
CA ARG A 94 15.57 32.39 3.83
C ARG A 94 14.19 32.24 4.48
N GLY A 95 13.75 31.04 4.80
CA GLY A 95 12.42 30.79 5.40
C GLY A 95 11.25 31.08 4.43
N LEU A 96 11.52 31.07 3.13
CA LEU A 96 10.49 31.17 2.10
C LEU A 96 9.76 29.82 1.98
N ARG A 97 8.48 29.86 1.62
CA ARG A 97 7.70 28.66 1.29
C ARG A 97 7.16 28.77 -0.14
N ALA A 98 7.58 27.84 -1.01
CA ALA A 98 6.99 27.70 -2.33
C ALA A 98 5.81 26.73 -2.26
N VAL A 99 4.71 27.08 -2.92
CA VAL A 99 3.48 26.27 -3.02
C VAL A 99 3.02 26.24 -4.46
N VAL A 100 2.78 25.05 -5.02
CA VAL A 100 1.99 24.90 -6.24
C VAL A 100 0.55 24.63 -5.82
N ARG A 101 -0.35 25.54 -6.14
CA ARG A 101 -1.76 25.47 -5.76
C ARG A 101 -2.66 25.41 -6.99
N GLU A 102 -3.70 24.58 -6.93
CA GLU A 102 -4.75 24.55 -7.93
C GLU A 102 -5.99 25.31 -7.44
N THR A 103 -6.41 26.28 -8.22
CA THR A 103 -7.58 27.12 -7.92
C THR A 103 -8.33 27.43 -9.21
N ALA A 104 -9.63 27.13 -9.27
CA ALA A 104 -10.49 27.40 -10.43
C ALA A 104 -9.92 26.89 -11.78
N GLY A 105 -9.21 25.75 -11.77
CA GLY A 105 -8.60 25.17 -12.97
C GLY A 105 -7.23 25.74 -13.36
N HIS A 106 -6.73 26.71 -12.61
CA HIS A 106 -5.39 27.27 -12.76
C HIS A 106 -4.42 26.68 -11.74
N GLN A 107 -3.18 26.45 -12.15
CA GLN A 107 -2.08 26.08 -11.27
C GLN A 107 -1.21 27.31 -11.02
N LEU A 108 -1.18 27.75 -9.76
CA LEU A 108 -0.45 28.92 -9.31
C LEU A 108 0.82 28.48 -8.57
N LEU A 109 1.96 29.10 -8.88
CA LEU A 109 3.16 29.01 -8.05
C LEU A 109 3.21 30.24 -7.14
N GLU A 110 3.02 29.98 -5.85
CA GLU A 110 3.02 30.99 -4.79
C GLU A 110 4.34 30.94 -4.00
N ILE A 111 4.92 32.10 -3.72
CA ILE A 111 6.07 32.24 -2.81
C ILE A 111 5.62 33.06 -1.61
N TRP A 112 5.71 32.43 -0.46
CA TRP A 112 5.32 33.02 0.83
C TRP A 112 6.55 33.32 1.66
N ASP A 113 6.55 34.44 2.35
CA ASP A 113 7.56 34.85 3.35
C ASP A 113 6.91 35.17 4.70
N SER A 114 7.65 35.72 5.65
CA SER A 114 7.14 36.09 6.96
C SER A 114 6.11 37.24 6.94
N HIS A 115 5.99 37.97 5.83
CA HIS A 115 5.06 39.09 5.67
C HIS A 115 3.79 38.71 4.87
N GLY A 116 3.82 37.56 4.21
CA GLY A 116 2.69 37.06 3.43
C GLY A 116 3.07 36.54 2.06
N LEU A 117 2.17 36.72 1.07
CA LEU A 117 2.40 36.32 -0.31
C LEU A 117 3.36 37.28 -1.00
N SER A 118 4.60 36.85 -1.20
CA SER A 118 5.66 37.65 -1.81
C SER A 118 5.59 37.63 -3.34
N LYS A 119 5.23 36.50 -3.95
CA LYS A 119 5.10 36.34 -5.40
C LYS A 119 4.02 35.31 -5.76
N CYS A 120 3.30 35.56 -6.85
CA CYS A 120 2.37 34.61 -7.45
C CYS A 120 2.56 34.56 -8.96
N LEU A 121 2.72 33.36 -9.54
CA LEU A 121 2.84 33.14 -10.97
C LEU A 121 1.73 32.16 -11.40
N ASP A 122 0.95 32.52 -12.38
CA ASP A 122 -0.05 31.63 -12.99
C ASP A 122 0.63 30.76 -14.06
N LEU A 123 1.02 29.53 -13.65
CA LEU A 123 1.72 28.58 -14.52
C LEU A 123 0.84 28.15 -15.70
N THR A 124 -0.47 28.11 -15.53
CA THR A 124 -1.42 27.75 -16.58
C THR A 124 -1.49 28.85 -17.63
N ALA A 125 -1.59 30.12 -17.21
CA ALA A 125 -1.65 31.26 -18.12
C ALA A 125 -0.34 31.52 -18.89
N LEU A 126 0.80 31.10 -18.35
CA LEU A 126 2.10 31.19 -19.03
C LEU A 126 2.24 30.27 -20.23
N HIS A 127 1.40 29.21 -20.33
CA HIS A 127 1.43 28.24 -21.41
C HIS A 127 2.80 27.61 -21.70
N ALA A 128 3.74 27.66 -20.73
CA ALA A 128 5.08 27.10 -20.91
C ALA A 128 5.09 25.58 -20.92
N HIS A 129 4.10 24.98 -20.26
CA HIS A 129 3.90 23.52 -20.13
C HIS A 129 2.45 23.21 -19.83
N GLY A 130 2.11 21.92 -19.79
CA GLY A 130 0.82 21.42 -19.32
C GLY A 130 0.76 21.35 -17.80
N ARG A 131 0.07 20.36 -17.24
CA ARG A 131 -0.15 20.22 -15.80
C ARG A 131 1.14 19.88 -15.05
N VAL A 132 1.38 20.52 -13.91
CA VAL A 132 2.45 20.16 -12.96
C VAL A 132 2.09 18.83 -12.32
N TYR A 133 3.07 17.94 -12.19
CA TYR A 133 2.90 16.62 -11.57
C TYR A 133 3.05 16.74 -10.05
N ASP A 134 2.10 16.14 -9.35
CA ASP A 134 1.99 16.17 -7.88
C ASP A 134 2.02 14.78 -7.23
N ASP A 135 2.14 13.72 -8.04
CA ASP A 135 2.18 12.34 -7.56
C ASP A 135 3.55 11.94 -7.02
N VAL A 136 3.58 10.82 -6.27
CA VAL A 136 4.81 10.33 -5.61
C VAL A 136 5.88 9.82 -6.57
N HIS A 137 5.55 9.54 -7.84
CA HIS A 137 6.51 9.03 -8.82
C HIS A 137 7.24 10.16 -9.57
N PHE A 138 6.49 11.16 -10.01
CA PHE A 138 7.01 12.27 -10.82
C PHE A 138 7.15 13.57 -10.06
N GLY A 139 6.26 13.83 -9.10
CA GLY A 139 6.17 15.12 -8.42
C GLY A 139 7.45 15.48 -7.67
N CYS A 140 7.92 16.69 -7.90
CA CYS A 140 9.00 17.29 -7.13
C CYS A 140 8.86 18.81 -7.12
N LEU A 141 9.38 19.44 -6.09
CA LEU A 141 9.56 20.89 -5.99
C LEU A 141 10.86 21.13 -5.22
N SER A 142 11.88 21.66 -5.88
CA SER A 142 13.22 21.79 -5.32
C SER A 142 13.77 23.20 -5.49
N TRP A 143 14.22 23.79 -4.39
CA TRP A 143 14.91 25.07 -4.37
C TRP A 143 16.35 24.91 -4.86
N SER A 144 16.83 25.87 -5.67
CA SER A 144 18.25 26.01 -5.92
C SER A 144 18.98 26.46 -4.66
N GLU A 145 20.29 26.24 -4.56
CA GLU A 145 21.12 26.64 -3.43
C GLU A 145 21.04 28.15 -3.15
N CYS A 146 20.99 28.97 -4.20
CA CYS A 146 20.85 30.43 -4.08
C CYS A 146 19.40 30.88 -3.78
N GLU A 147 18.43 29.98 -3.73
CA GLU A 147 17.00 30.22 -3.48
C GLU A 147 16.35 31.21 -4.45
N THR A 148 16.90 31.34 -5.66
CA THR A 148 16.35 32.20 -6.72
C THR A 148 15.65 31.43 -7.82
N ARG A 149 15.78 30.10 -7.82
CA ARG A 149 15.19 29.21 -8.82
C ARG A 149 14.44 28.04 -8.14
N LEU A 150 13.38 27.59 -8.81
CA LEU A 150 12.63 26.39 -8.43
C LEU A 150 12.61 25.41 -9.59
N LEU A 151 12.89 24.15 -9.28
CA LEU A 151 12.83 23.01 -10.20
C LEU A 151 11.60 22.19 -9.92
N TYR A 152 10.87 21.79 -10.95
CA TYR A 152 9.71 20.90 -10.87
C TYR A 152 9.51 20.10 -12.15
N VAL A 153 8.61 19.10 -12.10
CA VAL A 153 8.19 18.28 -13.25
C VAL A 153 6.78 18.66 -13.67
N ALA A 154 6.57 18.84 -14.97
CA ALA A 154 5.26 19.09 -15.56
C ALA A 154 5.12 18.35 -16.89
N GLU A 155 3.88 18.20 -17.38
CA GLU A 155 3.60 17.66 -18.71
C GLU A 155 4.13 18.66 -19.78
N ARG A 156 4.91 18.17 -20.74
CA ARG A 156 5.34 18.99 -21.89
C ARG A 156 4.14 19.35 -22.76
N ASN A 157 4.13 20.55 -23.29
CA ASN A 157 3.19 20.88 -24.35
C ASN A 157 3.49 20.02 -25.56
N ARG A 158 2.47 19.42 -26.13
CA ARG A 158 2.61 18.72 -27.40
C ARG A 158 2.84 19.79 -28.47
N SER A 159 4.07 19.88 -28.98
CA SER A 159 4.31 20.67 -30.18
C SER A 159 3.51 20.07 -31.33
N ALA A 160 2.90 20.94 -32.15
CA ALA A 160 2.18 20.54 -33.36
C ALA A 160 3.11 19.87 -34.42
N SER A 161 4.39 19.74 -34.13
CA SER A 161 5.44 19.14 -34.93
C SER A 161 5.95 17.84 -34.36
N ALA A 162 5.08 16.88 -34.02
CA ALA A 162 5.50 15.49 -34.02
C ALA A 162 5.58 15.11 -35.51
N GLU A 163 6.78 15.11 -36.03
CA GLU A 163 7.12 14.71 -37.40
C GLU A 163 6.53 13.33 -37.68
N THR A 164 5.43 13.30 -38.39
CA THR A 164 5.06 12.13 -39.15
C THR A 164 6.09 12.00 -40.26
N HIS A 165 6.77 10.86 -40.32
CA HIS A 165 7.78 10.53 -41.35
C HIS A 165 7.20 10.44 -42.77
N ASP A 166 6.00 10.94 -43.02
CA ASP A 166 5.39 11.05 -44.34
C ASP A 166 4.88 12.45 -44.55
N GLY A 167 5.47 13.11 -45.51
CA GLY A 167 5.34 14.54 -45.87
C GLY A 167 3.96 14.93 -46.39
N GLU A 168 2.94 14.92 -45.52
CA GLU A 168 1.68 15.62 -45.83
C GLU A 168 1.40 16.62 -44.70
N SER A 169 1.50 17.89 -45.05
CA SER A 169 1.10 19.05 -44.28
C SER A 169 -0.42 19.06 -44.06
N GLY A 170 -0.88 18.50 -42.94
CA GLY A 170 -2.28 18.50 -42.54
C GLY A 170 -2.39 19.03 -41.12
N CYS A 171 -2.81 20.27 -40.97
CA CYS A 171 -3.23 20.95 -39.77
C CYS A 171 -4.31 20.15 -39.03
N GLY A 172 -4.04 19.78 -37.80
CA GLY A 172 -5.05 19.29 -36.84
C GLY A 172 -4.40 18.29 -35.89
N THR A 173 -4.33 18.66 -34.59
CA THR A 173 -4.06 17.67 -33.52
C THR A 173 -5.12 16.58 -33.66
N ASP A 174 -4.78 15.46 -34.28
CA ASP A 174 -5.69 14.32 -34.40
C ASP A 174 -5.99 13.79 -33.01
N ARG A 175 -7.17 14.10 -32.50
CA ARG A 175 -7.67 13.67 -31.19
C ARG A 175 -7.87 12.14 -31.13
N SER A 176 -7.79 11.48 -32.27
CA SER A 176 -7.99 10.04 -32.44
C SER A 176 -6.72 9.24 -32.24
N VAL A 177 -5.53 9.86 -32.21
CA VAL A 177 -4.26 9.17 -31.97
C VAL A 177 -4.17 8.76 -30.50
N TYR A 178 -3.99 7.45 -30.26
CA TYR A 178 -3.77 6.92 -28.93
C TYR A 178 -2.47 7.46 -28.33
N CYS A 179 -2.56 7.98 -27.12
CA CYS A 179 -1.41 8.46 -26.36
C CYS A 179 -1.24 7.62 -25.10
N GLU A 180 -0.13 6.94 -25.00
CA GLU A 180 0.22 6.18 -23.81
C GLU A 180 0.41 7.07 -22.58
N ASP A 181 0.00 6.55 -21.44
CA ASP A 181 0.31 7.09 -20.12
C ASP A 181 0.93 6.02 -19.20
N TRP A 182 1.19 6.35 -17.94
CA TRP A 182 1.85 5.48 -16.99
C TRP A 182 0.88 4.56 -16.20
N GLY A 183 -0.30 4.27 -16.75
CA GLY A 183 -1.22 3.26 -16.25
C GLY A 183 -2.08 3.70 -15.08
N GLU A 184 -2.42 2.74 -14.24
CA GLU A 184 -3.31 2.90 -13.10
C GLU A 184 -2.88 4.05 -12.16
N GLY A 185 -3.80 5.00 -11.94
CA GLY A 185 -3.58 6.18 -11.09
C GLY A 185 -2.62 7.24 -11.64
N LEU A 186 -2.10 7.06 -12.86
CA LEU A 186 -1.26 8.01 -13.58
C LEU A 186 -1.84 8.36 -14.96
N THR A 187 -3.13 8.30 -15.09
CA THR A 187 -3.88 8.63 -16.30
C THR A 187 -3.55 10.05 -16.77
N ASN A 188 -3.35 10.21 -18.09
CA ASN A 188 -2.98 11.47 -18.76
C ASN A 188 -1.59 12.02 -18.37
N LYS A 189 -0.74 11.24 -17.71
CA LYS A 189 0.67 11.57 -17.47
C LYS A 189 1.53 10.85 -18.52
N SER A 190 1.89 11.57 -19.59
CA SER A 190 2.46 10.98 -20.81
C SER A 190 3.86 11.49 -21.10
N ALA A 191 4.09 12.79 -21.04
CA ALA A 191 5.33 13.43 -21.46
C ALA A 191 5.92 14.34 -20.37
N PRO A 192 6.44 13.77 -19.27
CA PRO A 192 7.05 14.58 -18.21
C PRO A 192 8.28 15.33 -18.72
N GLY A 193 8.42 16.57 -18.31
CA GLY A 193 9.57 17.42 -18.58
C GLY A 193 10.07 18.12 -17.32
N LEU A 194 11.35 18.51 -17.32
CA LEU A 194 11.95 19.29 -16.26
C LEU A 194 11.81 20.78 -16.56
N PHE A 195 11.31 21.54 -15.58
CA PHE A 195 11.10 22.98 -15.71
C PHE A 195 11.76 23.73 -14.56
N VAL A 196 12.34 24.86 -14.89
CA VAL A 196 12.95 25.78 -13.92
C VAL A 196 12.24 27.13 -14.00
N VAL A 197 11.79 27.62 -12.85
CA VAL A 197 11.31 28.99 -12.68
C VAL A 197 12.43 29.86 -12.13
N ASN A 198 12.72 30.97 -12.78
CA ASN A 198 13.51 32.05 -12.19
C ASN A 198 12.59 32.98 -11.42
N LEU A 199 12.75 33.06 -10.11
CA LEU A 199 11.85 33.84 -9.24
C LEU A 199 12.04 35.35 -9.39
N GLN A 200 13.19 35.83 -9.86
CA GLN A 200 13.40 37.27 -10.09
C GLN A 200 12.64 37.73 -11.33
N SER A 201 12.89 37.10 -12.47
CA SER A 201 12.23 37.46 -13.74
C SER A 201 10.80 36.93 -13.87
N GLY A 202 10.43 35.85 -13.16
CA GLY A 202 9.16 35.13 -13.34
C GLY A 202 9.14 34.24 -14.58
N THR A 203 10.27 34.02 -15.24
CA THR A 203 10.35 33.19 -16.45
C THR A 203 10.36 31.71 -16.09
N VAL A 204 9.64 30.90 -16.88
CA VAL A 204 9.63 29.44 -16.84
C VAL A 204 10.38 28.91 -18.06
N SER A 205 11.37 28.06 -17.84
CA SER A 205 12.18 27.46 -18.89
C SER A 205 12.16 25.94 -18.80
N ALA A 206 11.95 25.26 -19.94
CA ALA A 206 12.12 23.83 -20.05
C ALA A 206 13.62 23.51 -20.16
N LEU A 207 14.11 22.57 -19.33
CA LEU A 207 15.46 22.04 -19.49
C LEU A 207 15.51 21.10 -20.70
N GLN A 208 16.49 21.34 -21.57
CA GLN A 208 16.76 20.54 -22.74
C GLN A 208 17.81 19.46 -22.44
N GLY A 209 17.94 18.46 -23.32
CA GLY A 209 18.99 17.44 -23.22
C GLY A 209 18.60 16.18 -22.45
N VAL A 210 17.37 16.07 -21.94
CA VAL A 210 16.85 14.78 -21.41
C VAL A 210 16.81 13.79 -22.58
N PRO A 211 17.34 12.56 -22.43
CA PRO A 211 17.33 11.56 -23.49
C PRO A 211 15.89 11.27 -23.97
N PRO A 212 15.65 11.14 -25.29
CA PRO A 212 14.29 11.07 -25.86
C PRO A 212 13.49 9.86 -25.40
N HIS A 213 14.15 8.75 -25.04
CA HIS A 213 13.54 7.50 -24.56
C HIS A 213 13.35 7.46 -23.02
N VAL A 214 13.61 8.58 -22.33
CA VAL A 214 13.60 8.67 -20.86
C VAL A 214 12.57 9.69 -20.39
N SER A 215 11.80 9.33 -19.39
CA SER A 215 10.84 10.19 -18.68
C SER A 215 11.43 10.65 -17.36
N PRO A 216 11.74 11.97 -17.18
CA PRO A 216 12.35 12.48 -15.97
C PRO A 216 11.38 12.62 -14.82
N ALA A 217 11.85 12.36 -13.59
CA ALA A 217 11.09 12.44 -12.36
C ALA A 217 11.98 12.65 -11.13
N GLN A 218 11.39 12.89 -9.97
CA GLN A 218 12.07 12.98 -8.67
C GLN A 218 13.31 13.88 -8.70
N ALA A 219 13.22 15.01 -9.37
CA ALA A 219 14.35 15.89 -9.63
C ALA A 219 14.75 16.72 -8.42
N LEU A 220 16.07 16.98 -8.30
CA LEU A 220 16.67 17.84 -7.29
C LEU A 220 17.88 18.56 -7.88
N TRP A 221 18.30 19.67 -7.27
CA TRP A 221 19.52 20.37 -7.67
C TRP A 221 20.76 19.56 -7.27
N ALA A 222 21.72 19.49 -8.17
CA ALA A 222 23.06 18.98 -7.88
C ALA A 222 23.87 20.01 -7.09
N PRO A 223 24.95 19.61 -6.39
CA PRO A 223 25.85 20.51 -5.71
C PRO A 223 26.38 21.60 -6.64
N GLY A 224 26.45 22.83 -6.13
CA GLY A 224 26.86 24.01 -6.90
C GLY A 224 25.79 24.65 -7.76
N GLY A 225 24.59 24.08 -7.84
CA GLY A 225 23.40 24.69 -8.45
C GLY A 225 23.45 24.98 -9.96
N GLN A 226 24.40 24.37 -10.70
CA GLN A 226 24.57 24.51 -12.14
C GLN A 226 24.02 23.31 -12.94
N SER A 227 23.57 22.28 -12.25
CA SER A 227 22.97 21.09 -12.83
C SER A 227 21.87 20.53 -11.94
N VAL A 228 21.07 19.65 -12.50
CA VAL A 228 20.00 18.94 -11.80
C VAL A 228 20.23 17.44 -11.85
N LEU A 229 19.81 16.74 -10.82
CA LEU A 229 19.74 15.29 -10.75
C LEU A 229 18.30 14.88 -10.94
N PHE A 230 18.07 13.78 -11.65
CA PHE A 230 16.72 13.23 -11.79
C PHE A 230 16.73 11.71 -11.95
N VAL A 231 15.65 11.06 -11.59
CA VAL A 231 15.38 9.67 -11.96
C VAL A 231 14.77 9.69 -13.36
N GLY A 232 15.38 8.98 -14.29
CA GLY A 232 14.84 8.78 -15.62
C GLY A 232 14.27 7.40 -15.77
N TRP A 233 12.98 7.26 -16.11
CA TRP A 233 12.35 6.00 -16.43
C TRP A 233 12.30 5.78 -17.95
N TRP A 234 12.74 4.62 -18.41
CA TRP A 234 12.60 4.22 -19.80
C TRP A 234 11.13 4.03 -20.13
N HIS A 235 10.70 4.61 -21.24
CA HIS A 235 9.32 4.52 -21.72
C HIS A 235 9.18 3.85 -23.09
N GLU A 236 10.27 3.40 -23.67
CA GLU A 236 10.30 2.61 -24.91
C GLU A 236 10.54 1.12 -24.60
N PRO A 237 9.99 0.20 -25.44
CA PRO A 237 9.08 0.42 -26.58
C PRO A 237 7.66 0.85 -26.20
N PHE A 238 7.22 0.63 -24.97
CA PHE A 238 5.97 1.11 -24.39
C PHE A 238 6.05 1.21 -22.87
N ARG A 239 5.11 1.93 -22.27
CA ARG A 239 5.05 2.18 -20.84
C ARG A 239 4.41 1.02 -20.10
N LEU A 240 5.05 0.57 -19.02
CA LEU A 240 4.46 -0.31 -18.01
C LEU A 240 4.03 0.51 -16.80
N GLY A 241 2.91 0.16 -16.18
CA GLY A 241 2.39 0.84 -15.01
C GLY A 241 3.40 0.98 -13.88
N LEU A 242 3.55 2.19 -13.32
CA LEU A 242 4.50 2.49 -12.24
C LEU A 242 3.92 2.25 -10.85
N ARG A 243 2.65 2.53 -10.68
CA ARG A 243 2.03 2.50 -9.34
C ARG A 243 2.10 1.10 -8.73
N PHE A 244 2.65 1.01 -7.52
CA PHE A 244 2.93 -0.22 -6.78
C PHE A 244 3.95 -1.16 -7.42
N CYS A 245 4.71 -0.68 -8.42
CA CYS A 245 5.75 -1.46 -9.08
C CYS A 245 7.10 -0.76 -8.92
N SER A 246 7.99 -1.31 -8.12
CA SER A 246 9.32 -0.78 -7.87
C SER A 246 10.41 -1.43 -8.73
N ASN A 247 10.03 -2.15 -9.80
CA ASN A 247 10.89 -2.96 -10.65
C ASN A 247 10.98 -2.43 -12.10
N ARG A 248 10.74 -1.12 -12.29
CA ARG A 248 10.80 -0.48 -13.61
C ARG A 248 12.21 -0.02 -13.93
N ARG A 249 12.65 -0.21 -15.18
CA ARG A 249 13.96 0.25 -15.65
C ARG A 249 14.09 1.75 -15.46
N SER A 250 15.12 2.17 -14.71
CA SER A 250 15.38 3.57 -14.39
C SER A 250 16.83 3.77 -13.96
N ALA A 251 17.34 5.00 -14.10
CA ALA A 251 18.65 5.37 -13.66
C ALA A 251 18.67 6.80 -13.11
N ILE A 252 19.74 7.15 -12.41
CA ILE A 252 20.03 8.53 -12.01
C ILE A 252 20.78 9.24 -13.13
N PHE A 253 20.26 10.38 -13.55
CA PHE A 253 20.88 11.25 -14.53
C PHE A 253 21.29 12.59 -13.91
N LYS A 254 22.38 13.17 -14.40
CA LYS A 254 22.76 14.55 -14.18
C LYS A 254 22.56 15.32 -15.49
N LEU A 255 21.87 16.46 -15.42
CA LEU A 255 21.61 17.33 -16.56
C LEU A 255 22.13 18.73 -16.22
N ASP A 256 23.08 19.23 -16.99
CA ASP A 256 23.57 20.59 -16.89
C ASP A 256 22.56 21.58 -17.49
N LEU A 257 22.59 22.83 -17.06
CA LEU A 257 21.66 23.84 -17.57
C LEU A 257 21.89 24.14 -19.06
N ASP A 258 23.04 23.79 -19.61
CA ASP A 258 23.38 23.89 -21.04
C ASP A 258 22.92 22.70 -21.88
N GLY A 259 22.29 21.70 -21.26
CA GLY A 259 21.68 20.56 -21.93
C GLY A 259 22.56 19.30 -22.07
N HIS A 260 23.74 19.26 -21.44
CA HIS A 260 24.55 18.05 -21.39
C HIS A 260 24.02 17.09 -20.31
N CYS A 261 23.68 15.86 -20.73
CA CYS A 261 23.10 14.83 -19.86
C CYS A 261 24.03 13.64 -19.69
N GLU A 262 24.25 13.23 -18.44
CA GLU A 262 25.13 12.13 -18.07
C GLU A 262 24.36 11.13 -17.19
N CYS A 263 24.51 9.81 -17.45
CA CYS A 263 24.00 8.76 -16.58
C CYS A 263 24.99 8.47 -15.46
N LEU A 264 24.54 8.53 -14.20
CA LEU A 264 25.38 8.33 -13.00
C LEU A 264 25.24 6.93 -12.38
N SER A 265 24.21 6.18 -12.70
CA SER A 265 23.98 4.85 -12.16
C SER A 265 23.90 3.79 -13.26
N GLU A 266 23.85 2.52 -12.89
CA GLU A 266 23.64 1.42 -13.84
C GLU A 266 22.30 1.54 -14.56
N GLU A 267 22.30 1.43 -15.89
CA GLU A 267 21.12 1.63 -16.74
C GLU A 267 20.11 0.47 -16.74
N ASN A 268 20.55 -0.75 -16.40
CA ASN A 268 19.70 -1.95 -16.41
C ASN A 268 19.13 -2.29 -15.04
N MET A 269 19.00 -1.28 -14.18
CA MET A 269 18.47 -1.41 -12.84
C MET A 269 17.17 -0.61 -12.67
N SER A 270 16.52 -0.84 -11.56
CA SER A 270 15.41 -0.01 -11.09
C SER A 270 15.91 0.89 -9.97
N VAL A 271 15.91 2.18 -10.21
CA VAL A 271 16.48 3.20 -9.30
C VAL A 271 15.40 4.20 -8.87
N SER A 272 15.43 4.61 -7.61
CA SER A 272 14.47 5.59 -7.08
C SER A 272 14.98 6.30 -5.83
N CYS A 273 14.29 7.36 -5.43
CA CYS A 273 14.49 8.08 -4.18
C CYS A 273 15.91 8.65 -4.01
N PRO A 274 16.47 9.43 -4.96
CA PRO A 274 17.76 10.08 -4.76
C PRO A 274 17.69 11.10 -3.62
N ARG A 275 18.68 11.07 -2.71
CA ARG A 275 18.77 11.96 -1.55
C ARG A 275 20.20 12.43 -1.35
N LEU A 276 20.42 13.72 -1.57
CA LEU A 276 21.73 14.36 -1.37
C LEU A 276 21.99 14.59 0.12
N SER A 277 23.22 14.33 0.56
CA SER A 277 23.65 14.62 1.93
C SER A 277 23.67 16.12 2.22
N PRO A 278 23.52 16.55 3.48
CA PRO A 278 23.56 17.97 3.86
C PRO A 278 24.84 18.72 3.45
N ASP A 279 25.97 18.04 3.41
CA ASP A 279 27.28 18.58 2.97
C ASP A 279 27.46 18.57 1.44
N GLY A 280 26.49 17.99 0.69
CA GLY A 280 26.55 17.92 -0.76
C GLY A 280 27.54 16.92 -1.35
N THR A 281 28.24 16.14 -0.51
CA THR A 281 29.31 15.22 -0.98
C THR A 281 28.81 13.88 -1.46
N THR A 282 27.63 13.45 -1.00
CA THR A 282 27.14 12.09 -1.21
C THR A 282 25.67 12.06 -1.61
N LEU A 283 25.35 11.25 -2.62
CA LEU A 283 23.99 10.95 -3.02
C LEU A 283 23.67 9.52 -2.64
N VAL A 284 22.59 9.29 -1.88
CA VAL A 284 22.06 7.93 -1.68
C VAL A 284 20.79 7.72 -2.49
N TYR A 285 20.58 6.48 -2.92
CA TYR A 285 19.39 6.08 -3.66
C TYR A 285 19.09 4.60 -3.50
N LEU A 286 17.84 4.20 -3.77
CA LEU A 286 17.41 2.81 -3.74
C LEU A 286 17.60 2.17 -5.11
N GLN A 287 18.10 0.94 -5.13
CA GLN A 287 18.31 0.16 -6.36
C GLN A 287 17.71 -1.24 -6.21
N GLY A 288 17.08 -1.74 -7.26
CA GLY A 288 16.50 -3.08 -7.37
C GLY A 288 16.66 -3.65 -8.77
N ARG A 289 16.23 -4.90 -8.97
CA ARG A 289 16.24 -5.56 -10.28
C ARG A 289 15.07 -5.08 -11.13
N VAL A 290 15.26 -5.06 -12.44
CA VAL A 290 14.21 -4.81 -13.43
C VAL A 290 13.42 -6.09 -13.66
N PHE A 291 12.10 -5.98 -13.86
CA PHE A 291 11.16 -7.09 -13.99
C PHE A 291 11.12 -8.02 -12.77
N GLY A 292 10.56 -9.23 -12.96
CA GLY A 292 10.35 -10.18 -11.87
C GLY A 292 9.28 -9.70 -10.88
N PRO A 293 9.46 -9.92 -9.57
CA PRO A 293 8.52 -9.46 -8.56
C PRO A 293 8.32 -7.94 -8.63
N HIS A 294 7.05 -7.47 -8.68
CA HIS A 294 6.73 -6.05 -8.85
C HIS A 294 7.17 -5.19 -7.66
N ASN A 295 7.36 -5.79 -6.48
CA ASN A 295 7.98 -5.16 -5.32
C ASN A 295 8.98 -6.13 -4.69
N GLN A 296 10.16 -5.64 -4.31
CA GLN A 296 11.30 -6.45 -3.91
C GLN A 296 12.05 -5.79 -2.76
N CYS A 297 12.90 -6.56 -2.07
CA CYS A 297 13.93 -6.01 -1.22
C CYS A 297 14.94 -5.25 -2.09
N ARG A 298 15.24 -4.01 -1.72
CA ARG A 298 16.14 -3.13 -2.48
C ARG A 298 17.44 -2.91 -1.73
N SER A 299 18.51 -2.69 -2.46
CA SER A 299 19.76 -2.17 -1.90
C SER A 299 19.71 -0.66 -1.73
N LEU A 300 20.45 -0.14 -0.78
CA LEU A 300 20.72 1.28 -0.63
C LEU A 300 22.13 1.54 -1.16
N GLN A 301 22.21 2.30 -2.24
CA GLN A 301 23.47 2.69 -2.87
C GLN A 301 23.90 4.08 -2.39
N GLU A 302 25.19 4.32 -2.36
CA GLU A 302 25.76 5.65 -2.18
C GLU A 302 26.72 5.99 -3.34
N PHE A 303 26.55 7.19 -3.91
CA PHE A 303 27.40 7.76 -4.93
C PHE A 303 28.20 8.91 -4.31
N ASP A 304 29.49 8.78 -4.29
CA ASP A 304 30.43 9.81 -3.83
C ASP A 304 30.70 10.81 -4.96
N TRP A 305 30.43 12.09 -4.68
CA TRP A 305 30.45 13.14 -5.68
C TRP A 305 31.86 13.51 -6.14
N GLU A 306 32.85 13.41 -5.26
CA GLU A 306 34.24 13.75 -5.55
C GLU A 306 34.93 12.64 -6.36
N SER A 307 34.87 11.41 -5.85
CA SER A 307 35.51 10.27 -6.52
C SER A 307 34.69 9.72 -7.70
N ARG A 308 33.40 10.13 -7.83
CA ARG A 308 32.43 9.66 -8.84
C ARG A 308 32.23 8.13 -8.83
N ARG A 309 32.32 7.53 -7.65
CA ARG A 309 32.16 6.09 -7.46
C ARG A 309 30.86 5.76 -6.71
N THR A 310 30.21 4.71 -7.17
CA THR A 310 29.08 4.12 -6.45
C THR A 310 29.56 2.97 -5.58
N SER A 311 29.05 2.89 -4.37
CA SER A 311 29.22 1.73 -3.48
C SER A 311 27.91 1.33 -2.82
N THR A 312 27.79 0.07 -2.42
CA THR A 312 26.61 -0.41 -1.72
C THR A 312 26.75 -0.11 -0.22
N LEU A 313 25.80 0.69 0.30
CA LEU A 313 25.68 0.99 1.72
C LEU A 313 24.93 -0.13 2.45
N LEU A 314 23.78 -0.57 1.91
CA LEU A 314 23.04 -1.73 2.38
C LEU A 314 22.72 -2.65 1.21
N ASP A 315 23.04 -3.92 1.36
CA ASP A 315 22.69 -4.93 0.37
C ASP A 315 21.29 -5.51 0.59
N VAL A 316 20.81 -6.27 -0.39
CA VAL A 316 19.55 -7.00 -0.33
C VAL A 316 19.65 -8.08 0.76
N VAL A 317 18.67 -8.10 1.67
CA VAL A 317 18.58 -9.13 2.71
C VAL A 317 17.80 -10.33 2.15
N SER A 318 18.48 -11.45 1.94
CA SER A 318 17.87 -12.69 1.45
C SER A 318 17.01 -13.35 2.53
N ARG A 319 17.61 -13.62 3.70
CA ARG A 319 16.93 -14.23 4.87
C ARG A 319 17.24 -13.43 6.13
N PRO A 320 16.26 -12.71 6.68
CA PRO A 320 16.49 -11.98 7.92
C PRO A 320 16.61 -12.97 9.09
N GLN A 321 17.54 -12.72 9.99
CA GLN A 321 17.57 -13.40 11.27
C GLN A 321 16.43 -12.86 12.16
N THR A 322 15.91 -13.72 13.04
CA THR A 322 14.81 -13.35 13.94
C THR A 322 15.14 -12.11 14.76
N GLY A 323 14.28 -11.11 14.70
CA GLY A 323 14.44 -9.85 15.44
C GLY A 323 15.43 -8.85 14.83
N LEU A 324 16.04 -9.17 13.67
CA LEU A 324 16.95 -8.27 12.97
C LEU A 324 16.28 -7.62 11.74
N PHE A 325 17.01 -6.69 11.13
CA PHE A 325 16.60 -5.96 9.93
C PHE A 325 16.27 -6.89 8.76
N ALA A 326 15.09 -6.72 8.16
CA ALA A 326 14.59 -7.59 7.09
C ALA A 326 14.82 -7.08 5.67
N GLY A 327 15.45 -5.91 5.52
CA GLY A 327 15.71 -5.31 4.22
C GLY A 327 14.98 -3.99 3.97
N VAL A 328 15.29 -3.32 2.87
CA VAL A 328 14.66 -2.05 2.48
C VAL A 328 13.53 -2.32 1.50
N TYR A 329 12.30 -1.95 1.87
CA TYR A 329 11.11 -2.14 1.04
C TYR A 329 10.37 -0.83 0.74
N GLU A 330 10.54 0.20 1.57
CA GLU A 330 9.83 1.47 1.45
C GLU A 330 10.69 2.55 0.80
N ALA A 331 10.05 3.60 0.30
CA ALA A 331 10.73 4.77 -0.24
C ALA A 331 11.44 5.55 0.87
N LEU A 332 12.62 6.13 0.57
CA LEU A 332 13.27 7.06 1.48
C LEU A 332 12.44 8.35 1.63
N PRO A 333 12.27 8.88 2.84
CA PRO A 333 11.65 10.18 3.02
C PRO A 333 12.47 11.28 2.33
N SER A 334 11.86 12.44 2.10
CA SER A 334 12.55 13.55 1.41
C SER A 334 13.78 14.06 2.17
N CYS A 335 13.77 13.96 3.49
CA CYS A 335 14.88 14.26 4.38
C CYS A 335 15.14 13.03 5.26
N CYS A 336 16.31 12.41 5.07
CA CYS A 336 16.69 11.15 5.73
C CYS A 336 18.10 11.15 6.32
N TRP A 337 18.84 12.23 6.19
CA TRP A 337 20.21 12.33 6.63
C TRP A 337 20.36 12.87 8.06
N SER A 338 21.34 12.35 8.80
CA SER A 338 21.83 13.00 10.01
C SER A 338 22.52 14.33 9.70
N ALA A 339 22.63 15.21 10.71
CA ALA A 339 23.22 16.53 10.55
C ALA A 339 24.69 16.50 10.12
N ASP A 340 25.41 15.45 10.51
CA ASP A 340 26.81 15.22 10.19
C ASP A 340 27.05 14.49 8.87
N SER A 341 26.00 14.21 8.11
CA SER A 341 26.06 13.45 6.85
C SER A 341 26.61 12.01 6.98
N GLN A 342 26.69 11.45 8.20
CA GLN A 342 27.28 10.13 8.44
C GLN A 342 26.24 9.00 8.56
N ARG A 343 24.97 9.33 8.76
CA ARG A 343 23.92 8.33 8.97
C ARG A 343 22.70 8.62 8.11
N VAL A 344 22.07 7.54 7.64
CA VAL A 344 20.82 7.60 6.89
C VAL A 344 19.72 6.93 7.69
N VAL A 345 18.60 7.61 7.88
CA VAL A 345 17.42 7.14 8.65
C VAL A 345 16.27 6.86 7.69
N PHE A 346 15.61 5.72 7.83
CA PHE A 346 14.52 5.30 6.96
C PHE A 346 13.53 4.38 7.68
N SER A 347 12.32 4.23 7.15
CA SER A 347 11.37 3.20 7.59
C SER A 347 11.41 2.03 6.64
N SER A 348 11.12 0.83 7.16
CA SER A 348 10.95 -0.36 6.33
C SER A 348 10.04 -1.38 6.99
N ALA A 349 9.45 -2.22 6.13
CA ALA A 349 8.77 -3.44 6.53
C ALA A 349 9.74 -4.37 7.28
N ASN A 350 9.31 -4.90 8.41
CA ASN A 350 10.08 -5.82 9.25
C ASN A 350 9.17 -6.91 9.82
N ARG A 351 9.03 -8.00 9.11
CA ARG A 351 8.04 -9.07 9.36
C ARG A 351 6.62 -8.50 9.40
N ASN A 352 5.90 -8.66 10.51
CA ASN A 352 4.56 -8.12 10.71
C ASN A 352 4.55 -6.67 11.25
N TRP A 353 5.71 -6.00 11.22
CA TRP A 353 5.90 -4.66 11.77
C TRP A 353 6.36 -3.68 10.69
N ARG A 354 6.31 -2.41 11.01
CA ARG A 354 7.04 -1.36 10.30
C ARG A 354 7.90 -0.64 11.30
N ASP A 355 9.19 -0.59 11.05
CA ASP A 355 10.18 -0.01 11.97
C ASP A 355 10.96 1.13 11.32
N VAL A 356 11.52 2.00 12.18
CA VAL A 356 12.50 3.02 11.79
C VAL A 356 13.89 2.47 12.05
N PHE A 357 14.74 2.59 11.04
CA PHE A 357 16.12 2.14 11.06
C PHE A 357 17.08 3.29 10.80
N VAL A 358 18.29 3.15 11.30
CA VAL A 358 19.42 3.99 10.95
C VAL A 358 20.59 3.12 10.46
N VAL A 359 21.22 3.53 9.38
CA VAL A 359 22.47 2.94 8.91
C VAL A 359 23.60 3.95 9.08
N ASP A 360 24.70 3.49 9.65
CA ASP A 360 25.97 4.24 9.75
C ASP A 360 26.82 3.95 8.50
N ARG A 361 27.22 5.00 7.77
CA ARG A 361 27.92 4.88 6.48
C ARG A 361 29.28 4.22 6.61
N ARG A 362 30.01 4.55 7.67
CA ARG A 362 31.39 4.04 7.88
C ARG A 362 31.40 2.56 8.25
N THR A 363 30.50 2.16 9.14
CA THR A 363 30.46 0.78 9.68
C THR A 363 29.50 -0.12 8.90
N LYS A 364 28.60 0.46 8.09
CA LYS A 364 27.49 -0.18 7.39
C LYS A 364 26.52 -0.92 8.34
N LYS A 365 26.58 -0.63 9.64
CA LYS A 365 25.74 -1.26 10.67
C LYS A 365 24.37 -0.62 10.66
N VAL A 366 23.34 -1.46 10.63
CA VAL A 366 21.92 -1.06 10.79
C VAL A 366 21.51 -1.23 12.23
N SER A 367 20.79 -0.24 12.77
CA SER A 367 20.19 -0.29 14.09
C SER A 367 18.72 0.10 14.02
N CYS A 368 17.87 -0.58 14.78
CA CYS A 368 16.44 -0.23 14.92
C CYS A 368 16.31 0.91 15.93
N LEU A 369 15.52 1.93 15.58
CA LEU A 369 15.23 3.09 16.41
C LEU A 369 13.81 3.04 17.01
N SER A 370 12.95 2.15 16.52
CA SER A 370 11.59 1.98 17.03
C SER A 370 11.60 1.32 18.39
N ASP A 371 10.65 1.72 19.25
CA ASP A 371 10.43 1.11 20.55
C ASP A 371 9.40 -0.04 20.44
N SER A 372 9.64 -0.96 19.50
CA SER A 372 8.75 -2.06 19.15
C SER A 372 9.21 -3.37 19.80
N LYS A 373 9.26 -3.45 21.11
CA LYS A 373 9.40 -4.76 21.76
C LYS A 373 8.00 -5.33 21.99
N PRO A 374 7.65 -6.46 21.34
CA PRO A 374 6.46 -7.18 21.74
C PRO A 374 6.61 -7.59 23.21
N PRO A 375 5.53 -7.57 24.00
CA PRO A 375 5.57 -8.18 25.31
C PRO A 375 6.02 -9.64 25.17
N PRO A 376 6.87 -10.16 26.06
CA PRO A 376 7.32 -11.55 26.00
C PRO A 376 6.08 -12.45 25.92
N SER A 377 6.06 -13.35 24.95
CA SER A 377 5.00 -14.35 24.83
C SER A 377 4.88 -15.08 26.17
N PRO A 378 3.69 -15.26 26.75
CA PRO A 378 3.55 -16.05 27.94
C PRO A 378 4.16 -17.44 27.67
N PRO A 379 4.88 -18.02 28.62
CA PRO A 379 5.47 -19.34 28.45
C PRO A 379 4.36 -20.34 28.03
N PRO A 380 4.66 -21.30 27.15
CA PRO A 380 3.66 -22.30 26.77
C PRO A 380 3.13 -22.98 28.04
N PRO A 381 1.82 -23.25 28.13
CA PRO A 381 1.26 -23.95 29.25
C PRO A 381 2.02 -25.28 29.42
N PRO A 382 2.32 -25.71 30.66
CA PRO A 382 2.99 -26.97 30.90
C PRO A 382 2.18 -28.12 30.24
N PRO A 383 2.84 -29.11 29.65
CA PRO A 383 2.14 -30.23 29.04
C PRO A 383 1.21 -30.87 30.09
N PRO A 384 0.02 -31.30 29.69
CA PRO A 384 -0.90 -31.98 30.61
C PRO A 384 -0.19 -33.19 31.22
N PRO A 385 -0.36 -33.47 32.55
CA PRO A 385 0.23 -34.63 33.16
C PRO A 385 -0.27 -35.89 32.44
N PRO A 386 0.59 -36.89 32.24
CA PRO A 386 0.21 -38.14 31.59
C PRO A 386 -0.98 -38.77 32.35
N PRO A 387 -1.97 -39.34 31.65
CA PRO A 387 -3.09 -39.98 32.31
C PRO A 387 -2.60 -41.09 33.21
N PHE A 388 -3.04 -41.08 34.46
CA PHE A 388 -2.75 -42.13 35.41
C PHE A 388 -3.21 -43.45 34.84
N SER A 389 -2.28 -44.34 34.50
CA SER A 389 -2.59 -45.73 34.16
C SER A 389 -3.00 -46.45 35.45
N SER A 390 -4.28 -46.75 35.56
CA SER A 390 -4.79 -47.65 36.57
C SER A 390 -4.22 -49.03 36.31
N PHE A 391 -3.48 -49.55 37.30
CA PHE A 391 -3.06 -50.94 37.38
C PHE A 391 -4.28 -51.87 37.49
N LEU A 392 -4.37 -52.88 36.60
CA LEU A 392 -5.09 -54.12 36.82
C LEU A 392 -4.29 -55.25 36.19
N PRO A 393 -4.41 -56.46 36.79
CA PRO A 393 -3.36 -57.46 36.66
C PRO A 393 -3.51 -58.48 35.54
N LEU A 394 -2.42 -59.16 35.31
CA LEU A 394 -2.18 -60.29 34.41
C LEU A 394 -3.26 -61.39 34.41
N SER A 395 -3.65 -61.85 33.23
CA SER A 395 -3.73 -63.32 32.98
C SER A 395 -3.90 -63.65 31.49
N LEU A 396 -2.97 -64.40 30.96
CA LEU A 396 -3.02 -65.64 30.17
C LEU A 396 -3.71 -65.71 28.83
N SER A 397 -2.88 -65.91 27.81
CA SER A 397 -2.86 -66.99 26.82
C SER A 397 -3.76 -66.97 25.59
N CYS A 398 -3.08 -67.33 24.57
CA CYS A 398 -3.40 -68.20 23.41
C CYS A 398 -4.03 -67.59 22.15
N ASP A 399 -3.18 -67.67 21.14
CA ASP A 399 -3.36 -68.30 19.83
C ASP A 399 -4.04 -67.61 18.64
N LEU A 400 -3.26 -67.57 17.60
CA LEU A 400 -3.55 -67.87 16.21
C LEU A 400 -4.57 -67.05 15.42
N PHE A 401 -4.04 -66.22 14.49
CA PHE A 401 -4.56 -66.14 13.11
C PHE A 401 -3.50 -65.59 12.15
N PRO A 402 -3.44 -66.06 10.90
CA PRO A 402 -2.36 -65.84 9.94
C PRO A 402 -2.50 -64.54 9.16
N PRO A 403 -1.48 -64.04 8.46
CA PRO A 403 -1.47 -62.79 7.70
C PRO A 403 -2.22 -62.90 6.35
N PRO A 404 -2.75 -61.77 5.84
CA PRO A 404 -3.40 -61.73 4.53
C PRO A 404 -2.41 -61.75 3.37
N PRO A 405 -2.83 -62.23 2.18
CA PRO A 405 -1.93 -62.43 1.03
C PRO A 405 -1.70 -61.15 0.23
N SER A 406 -0.51 -61.10 -0.40
CA SER A 406 -0.03 -60.11 -1.33
C SER A 406 -0.81 -60.09 -2.64
N PRO A 407 -0.87 -58.92 -3.36
CA PRO A 407 -1.63 -58.76 -4.60
C PRO A 407 -0.89 -59.32 -5.81
N LEU A 408 -1.62 -59.95 -6.70
CA LEU A 408 -1.20 -60.60 -7.92
C LEU A 408 -0.93 -59.60 -9.05
N SER A 409 0.04 -59.97 -9.86
CA SER A 409 0.60 -59.41 -11.05
C SER A 409 -0.38 -59.11 -12.21
N HIS A 410 -0.07 -58.11 -13.00
CA HIS A 410 -0.70 -57.72 -14.28
C HIS A 410 -0.42 -58.75 -15.38
N PRO A 411 -1.33 -58.99 -16.33
CA PRO A 411 -1.03 -59.60 -17.61
C PRO A 411 -0.74 -58.56 -18.73
N PRO A 412 -0.16 -58.99 -19.87
CA PRO A 412 0.57 -58.13 -20.79
C PRO A 412 -0.25 -57.54 -21.92
N LEU A 413 0.30 -56.44 -22.47
CA LEU A 413 -0.08 -55.69 -23.65
C LEU A 413 -0.17 -56.55 -24.92
N PHE A 414 -1.20 -56.38 -25.74
CA PHE A 414 -1.27 -56.75 -27.16
C PHE A 414 -1.10 -55.55 -28.08
N PRO A 415 -0.51 -55.75 -29.28
CA PRO A 415 -0.06 -54.70 -30.18
C PRO A 415 -1.14 -54.16 -31.10
N LEU A 416 -0.98 -52.88 -31.52
CA LEU A 416 -1.79 -52.20 -32.52
C LEU A 416 -1.36 -52.62 -33.96
N PRO A 417 -2.25 -52.73 -34.95
CA PRO A 417 -1.93 -52.85 -36.34
C PRO A 417 -1.76 -51.50 -37.07
N PRO A 418 -1.12 -51.45 -38.23
CA PRO A 418 -0.56 -50.24 -38.85
C PRO A 418 -1.49 -49.47 -39.76
N ASP A 419 -1.10 -48.24 -39.99
CA ASP A 419 -1.56 -47.16 -40.85
C ASP A 419 -2.34 -47.49 -42.14
N THR A 420 -3.42 -46.71 -42.36
CA THR A 420 -3.90 -46.39 -43.69
C THR A 420 -4.21 -44.87 -43.79
N PRO A 421 -3.84 -44.21 -44.91
CA PRO A 421 -3.94 -42.76 -45.04
C PRO A 421 -5.34 -42.34 -45.50
N LEU A 422 -5.89 -41.35 -44.84
CA LEU A 422 -7.13 -40.70 -45.29
C LEU A 422 -6.83 -39.41 -46.06
N SER A 423 -7.38 -39.30 -47.22
CA SER A 423 -7.36 -38.17 -48.17
C SER A 423 -8.12 -36.94 -47.63
N PRO A 424 -7.79 -35.72 -48.05
CA PRO A 424 -8.41 -34.49 -47.59
C PRO A 424 -9.80 -34.27 -48.20
N PRO A 425 -10.76 -33.65 -47.47
CA PRO A 425 -12.05 -33.30 -48.05
C PRO A 425 -11.97 -31.98 -48.84
N SER A 426 -12.65 -32.01 -49.97
CA SER A 426 -12.83 -30.99 -50.99
C SER A 426 -13.58 -29.76 -50.48
N LEU A 427 -13.11 -28.59 -50.91
CA LEU A 427 -13.75 -27.29 -50.82
C LEU A 427 -15.06 -27.24 -51.62
N SER A 428 -16.15 -26.82 -50.99
CA SER A 428 -17.40 -26.40 -51.68
C SER A 428 -17.46 -24.86 -51.75
N PRO A 429 -18.06 -24.28 -52.79
CA PRO A 429 -18.01 -22.86 -53.09
C PRO A 429 -19.00 -22.02 -52.27
N PRO A 430 -18.81 -20.68 -52.19
CA PRO A 430 -19.62 -19.81 -51.36
C PRO A 430 -20.99 -19.46 -51.98
N LEU A 431 -22.00 -19.34 -51.08
CA LEU A 431 -23.34 -18.88 -51.43
C LEU A 431 -23.39 -17.34 -51.48
N PRO A 432 -24.27 -16.73 -52.28
CA PRO A 432 -24.37 -15.28 -52.44
C PRO A 432 -25.12 -14.59 -51.32
N PRO A 433 -24.91 -13.26 -51.15
CA PRO A 433 -25.53 -12.51 -50.06
C PRO A 433 -26.99 -12.16 -50.33
N SER A 434 -27.84 -12.32 -49.37
CA SER A 434 -29.23 -11.82 -49.40
C SER A 434 -29.32 -10.48 -48.62
N PRO A 435 -30.08 -9.52 -49.17
CA PRO A 435 -30.30 -8.23 -48.50
C PRO A 435 -31.55 -8.31 -47.63
N LEU A 436 -31.47 -7.77 -46.38
CA LEU A 436 -32.65 -7.19 -45.70
C LEU A 436 -32.19 -6.43 -44.47
N SER A 437 -32.30 -5.12 -44.57
CA SER A 437 -32.34 -4.21 -43.42
C SER A 437 -33.68 -4.24 -42.71
N PRO A 438 -33.76 -4.23 -41.42
CA PRO A 438 -34.93 -3.71 -40.73
C PRO A 438 -34.69 -2.29 -40.23
N SER A 439 -35.61 -1.43 -40.63
CA SER A 439 -35.80 -0.05 -40.19
C SER A 439 -36.09 0.02 -38.68
N PHE A 440 -35.38 0.86 -37.97
CA PHE A 440 -35.67 1.26 -36.61
C PHE A 440 -36.88 2.24 -36.56
N PRO A 441 -37.77 2.14 -35.59
CA PRO A 441 -38.80 3.15 -35.37
C PRO A 441 -38.22 4.45 -34.77
N PRO A 442 -38.87 5.61 -34.97
CA PRO A 442 -38.35 6.89 -34.52
C PRO A 442 -38.49 7.10 -33.03
N PHE A 443 -37.51 7.84 -32.45
CA PHE A 443 -37.47 8.26 -31.06
C PHE A 443 -38.67 9.14 -30.69
N PRO A 444 -39.20 9.01 -29.44
CA PRO A 444 -40.22 9.93 -28.95
C PRO A 444 -39.59 11.32 -28.61
N PRO A 445 -40.42 12.39 -28.67
CA PRO A 445 -39.91 13.75 -28.45
C PRO A 445 -39.53 14.04 -26.98
N PRO A 446 -38.70 15.06 -26.70
CA PRO A 446 -38.20 15.38 -25.38
C PRO A 446 -39.31 15.87 -24.45
N LEU A 447 -39.28 15.40 -23.24
CA LEU A 447 -40.16 15.82 -22.14
C LEU A 447 -39.87 17.28 -21.75
N SER A 448 -40.93 18.05 -21.55
CA SER A 448 -40.97 19.41 -21.07
C SER A 448 -40.37 19.57 -19.67
N PRO A 449 -39.84 20.74 -19.29
CA PRO A 449 -39.13 20.96 -18.04
C PRO A 449 -40.07 20.88 -16.81
N LEU A 450 -39.60 20.19 -15.79
CA LEU A 450 -40.26 20.03 -14.49
C LEU A 450 -40.32 21.38 -13.75
N SER A 451 -41.45 21.60 -13.11
CA SER A 451 -41.79 22.73 -12.27
C SER A 451 -40.86 22.88 -11.05
N PRO A 452 -40.66 24.09 -10.51
CA PRO A 452 -39.79 24.34 -9.38
C PRO A 452 -40.34 23.72 -8.07
N PRO A 453 -39.43 23.44 -7.09
CA PRO A 453 -39.83 22.88 -5.82
C PRO A 453 -40.57 23.87 -4.93
N PRO A 454 -41.45 23.40 -4.02
CA PRO A 454 -42.20 24.28 -3.11
C PRO A 454 -41.28 24.90 -2.04
N PRO A 455 -41.69 26.05 -1.46
CA PRO A 455 -40.91 26.77 -0.46
C PRO A 455 -40.90 26.05 0.90
N PRO A 456 -39.90 26.31 1.75
CA PRO A 456 -39.76 25.65 3.04
C PRO A 456 -40.82 26.11 4.04
N PHE A 457 -41.32 25.18 4.85
CA PHE A 457 -42.24 25.43 5.94
C PHE A 457 -41.58 26.25 7.07
N PRO A 458 -42.35 27.15 7.75
CA PRO A 458 -41.81 27.93 8.86
C PRO A 458 -41.64 27.10 10.14
N TYR A 459 -40.54 27.37 10.84
CA TYR A 459 -40.23 26.79 12.15
C TYR A 459 -41.32 27.19 13.17
N SER A 460 -41.95 26.20 13.78
CA SER A 460 -42.77 26.37 14.97
C SER A 460 -41.95 26.15 16.23
N HIS A 461 -42.08 27.09 17.16
CA HIS A 461 -41.42 27.14 18.46
C HIS A 461 -41.69 25.87 19.32
N LEU A 462 -40.64 25.26 19.85
CA LEU A 462 -40.68 24.33 20.95
C LEU A 462 -40.46 25.10 22.28
N PRO A 463 -41.15 24.75 23.36
CA PRO A 463 -40.97 25.38 24.66
C PRO A 463 -39.65 24.91 25.34
N PRO A 464 -39.11 25.68 26.29
CA PRO A 464 -37.86 25.39 26.97
C PRO A 464 -37.99 24.17 27.90
N LEU A 465 -36.97 23.31 27.89
CA LEU A 465 -36.83 22.15 28.79
C LEU A 465 -36.34 22.61 30.16
N ASP A 466 -36.94 22.10 31.22
CA ASP A 466 -36.56 22.31 32.63
C ASP A 466 -35.16 21.72 32.94
N PRO A 467 -34.40 22.30 33.88
CA PRO A 467 -33.06 21.84 34.22
C PRO A 467 -33.08 20.51 35.02
N LEU A 468 -32.20 19.61 34.58
CA LEU A 468 -31.96 18.29 35.26
C LEU A 468 -31.42 18.49 36.67
N PRO A 469 -31.78 17.62 37.64
CA PRO A 469 -31.24 17.65 38.99
C PRO A 469 -29.78 17.24 39.08
N PRO A 470 -29.01 17.69 40.08
CA PRO A 470 -27.59 17.40 40.22
C PRO A 470 -27.32 15.91 40.57
N PRO A 471 -26.18 15.33 40.14
CA PRO A 471 -25.86 13.94 40.42
C PRO A 471 -25.54 13.72 41.95
N PRO A 472 -25.76 12.51 42.46
CA PRO A 472 -25.49 12.18 43.84
C PRO A 472 -23.96 12.10 44.13
N PRO A 473 -23.50 12.36 45.38
CA PRO A 473 -22.10 12.34 45.72
C PRO A 473 -21.51 10.91 45.70
N PRO A 474 -20.18 10.77 45.47
CA PRO A 474 -19.54 9.48 45.38
C PRO A 474 -19.38 8.83 46.79
N PRO A 475 -19.44 7.50 46.89
CA PRO A 475 -19.19 6.80 48.14
C PRO A 475 -17.70 6.77 48.47
N SER A 476 -17.41 6.90 49.77
CA SER A 476 -16.08 6.93 50.37
C SER A 476 -15.33 5.61 50.24
N PRO A 477 -14.00 5.62 50.12
CA PRO A 477 -13.20 4.41 49.93
C PRO A 477 -12.78 3.81 51.29
N LEU A 478 -13.06 2.54 51.52
CA LEU A 478 -12.34 1.74 52.50
C LEU A 478 -12.16 0.29 52.07
N LEU A 479 -10.90 -0.05 51.81
CA LEU A 479 -10.23 -1.35 52.04
C LEU A 479 -10.75 -2.58 51.28
N ARG A 480 -10.15 -2.82 50.11
CA ARG A 480 -9.67 -4.13 49.59
C ARG A 480 -8.72 -3.89 48.40
N HIS A 481 -7.47 -3.63 48.68
CA HIS A 481 -6.45 -3.42 47.66
C HIS A 481 -5.12 -3.98 48.10
N GLN A 482 -4.81 -5.23 47.71
CA GLN A 482 -3.42 -5.65 47.55
C GLN A 482 -3.21 -6.75 46.49
N GLU A 483 -4.23 -7.47 46.01
CA GLU A 483 -4.04 -8.54 45.00
C GLU A 483 -4.38 -8.12 43.58
N HIS A 484 -5.22 -7.08 43.37
CA HIS A 484 -5.55 -6.59 42.02
C HIS A 484 -4.55 -5.56 41.45
N LYS A 485 -3.54 -5.14 42.19
CA LYS A 485 -2.58 -4.12 41.69
C LYS A 485 -1.56 -4.67 40.71
N LYS A 486 -1.20 -5.95 40.82
CA LYS A 486 -0.23 -6.58 39.93
C LYS A 486 -0.80 -6.91 38.53
N GLU A 487 -2.07 -7.31 38.45
CA GLU A 487 -2.76 -7.54 37.18
C GLU A 487 -3.10 -6.24 36.47
N ALA A 488 -3.35 -5.13 37.17
CA ALA A 488 -3.63 -3.83 36.58
C ALA A 488 -2.37 -3.13 36.05
N GLU A 489 -1.19 -3.39 36.61
CA GLU A 489 0.08 -2.83 36.12
C GLU A 489 0.54 -3.56 34.82
N ASP A 490 0.29 -4.84 34.68
CA ASP A 490 0.53 -5.58 33.45
C ASP A 490 -0.46 -5.16 32.31
N PHE A 491 -1.68 -4.77 32.67
CA PHE A 491 -2.67 -4.23 31.71
C PHE A 491 -2.31 -2.82 31.20
N LEU A 492 -1.66 -2.00 32.02
CA LEU A 492 -1.24 -0.64 31.65
C LEU A 492 -0.02 -0.62 30.73
N ASN A 493 0.83 -1.64 30.75
CA ASN A 493 2.00 -1.74 29.87
C ASN A 493 1.69 -2.27 28.47
N VAL A 494 0.62 -3.01 28.25
CA VAL A 494 0.20 -3.50 26.92
C VAL A 494 -0.41 -2.38 26.06
N SER A 495 -0.87 -1.28 26.66
CA SER A 495 -1.52 -0.18 25.94
C SER A 495 -0.57 0.80 25.21
N ARG A 496 0.74 0.61 25.24
CA ARG A 496 1.74 1.53 24.67
C ARG A 496 2.64 0.92 23.59
N CYS A 497 2.36 -0.28 23.12
CA CYS A 497 3.13 -0.89 22.04
C CYS A 497 2.58 -0.45 20.67
N TYR A 498 3.41 0.21 19.85
CA TYR A 498 3.08 0.53 18.46
C TYR A 498 3.66 -0.52 17.53
N GLY A 499 2.82 -1.06 16.64
CA GLY A 499 3.23 -2.04 15.64
C GLY A 499 3.72 -1.42 14.34
N SER A 500 3.56 -0.12 14.17
CA SER A 500 3.99 0.61 12.98
C SER A 500 4.61 1.95 13.37
N TRP A 501 5.83 2.18 12.88
CA TRP A 501 6.61 3.40 13.01
C TRP A 501 7.03 3.87 11.62
N LYS A 502 6.46 4.96 11.15
CA LYS A 502 6.77 5.53 9.84
C LYS A 502 7.51 6.86 10.03
N LEU A 503 8.73 6.93 9.49
CA LEU A 503 9.49 8.17 9.46
C LEU A 503 8.88 9.16 8.45
N LEU A 504 8.56 10.37 8.91
CA LEU A 504 8.05 11.43 8.05
C LEU A 504 9.17 12.35 7.58
N THR A 505 10.10 12.71 8.47
CA THR A 505 11.24 13.58 8.14
C THR A 505 12.34 13.51 9.21
N VAL A 506 13.55 13.94 8.82
CA VAL A 506 14.68 14.19 9.72
C VAL A 506 15.25 15.57 9.40
N LYS A 507 15.46 16.41 10.39
CA LYS A 507 16.14 17.71 10.25
C LYS A 507 17.02 17.97 11.46
N ARG A 508 18.32 18.19 11.24
CA ARG A 508 19.28 18.42 12.34
C ARG A 508 19.17 17.37 13.45
N ASP A 509 19.13 16.11 13.07
CA ASP A 509 18.93 14.94 13.93
C ASP A 509 17.56 14.83 14.62
N LEU A 510 16.68 15.82 14.52
CA LEU A 510 15.31 15.70 15.00
C LEU A 510 14.48 14.87 14.02
N MET A 511 14.03 13.71 14.46
CA MET A 511 13.14 12.81 13.72
C MET A 511 11.69 13.09 14.06
N VAL A 512 10.82 13.05 13.05
CA VAL A 512 9.35 13.09 13.21
C VAL A 512 8.78 11.80 12.66
N VAL A 513 8.01 11.08 13.49
CA VAL A 513 7.45 9.77 13.14
C VAL A 513 5.95 9.71 13.37
N CYS A 514 5.28 8.95 12.53
CA CYS A 514 3.89 8.53 12.71
C CYS A 514 3.86 7.12 13.29
N CYS A 515 3.18 6.92 14.41
CA CYS A 515 3.05 5.63 15.09
C CYS A 515 1.60 5.19 15.16
N SER A 516 1.33 3.89 15.01
CA SER A 516 0.00 3.32 15.22
C SER A 516 0.08 1.83 15.60
N SER A 517 -1.05 1.28 16.05
CA SER A 517 -1.25 -0.15 16.26
C SER A 517 -2.69 -0.53 15.87
N PRO A 518 -3.06 -1.81 15.80
CA PRO A 518 -4.42 -2.20 15.44
C PRO A 518 -5.53 -1.64 16.34
N ASN A 519 -5.21 -1.28 17.57
CA ASN A 519 -6.14 -0.68 18.52
C ASN A 519 -5.88 0.80 18.82
N THR A 520 -4.83 1.38 18.22
CA THR A 520 -4.42 2.78 18.45
C THR A 520 -4.29 3.51 17.11
N PRO A 521 -5.13 4.52 16.84
CA PRO A 521 -5.03 5.35 15.64
C PRO A 521 -3.68 6.05 15.51
N PRO A 522 -3.34 6.55 14.29
CA PRO A 522 -2.07 7.23 14.04
C PRO A 522 -1.82 8.42 14.96
N THR A 523 -0.63 8.46 15.54
CA THR A 523 -0.13 9.52 16.44
C THR A 523 1.14 10.13 15.88
N LEU A 524 1.53 11.29 16.38
CA LEU A 524 2.75 11.99 15.99
C LEU A 524 3.74 12.03 17.17
N ARG A 525 4.97 11.54 16.92
CA ARG A 525 6.05 11.55 17.90
C ARG A 525 7.32 12.16 17.31
N VAL A 526 8.17 12.68 18.19
CA VAL A 526 9.49 13.22 17.85
C VAL A 526 10.56 12.66 18.77
N GLY A 527 11.80 12.62 18.28
CA GLY A 527 12.96 12.25 19.06
C GLY A 527 14.23 12.60 18.31
N PHE A 528 15.30 12.92 19.03
CA PHE A 528 16.59 13.14 18.40
C PHE A 528 17.27 11.81 18.09
N LEU A 529 17.95 11.77 16.95
CA LEU A 529 18.82 10.66 16.58
C LEU A 529 19.93 10.51 17.65
N PRO A 530 19.99 9.37 18.35
CA PRO A 530 20.90 9.18 19.46
C PRO A 530 22.34 8.93 18.99
N SER A 531 23.28 8.89 19.92
CA SER A 531 24.61 8.35 19.67
C SER A 531 24.51 6.86 19.29
N PRO A 532 25.46 6.32 18.51
CA PRO A 532 25.44 4.91 18.15
C PRO A 532 25.41 3.99 19.37
N GLY A 533 24.35 3.17 19.48
CA GLY A 533 24.14 2.23 20.58
C GLY A 533 23.18 2.72 21.65
N ASP A 534 22.83 3.99 21.68
CA ASP A 534 21.86 4.53 22.62
C ASP A 534 20.42 4.39 22.08
N ALA A 535 19.45 4.37 23.00
CA ALA A 535 18.02 4.36 22.68
C ALA A 535 17.51 5.79 22.38
N VAL A 536 16.50 5.90 21.52
CA VAL A 536 15.82 7.17 21.28
C VAL A 536 14.86 7.50 22.42
N THR A 537 14.93 8.72 22.93
CA THR A 537 13.91 9.26 23.83
C THR A 537 12.78 9.84 22.97
N TRP A 538 11.68 9.10 22.86
CA TRP A 538 10.51 9.51 22.08
C TRP A 538 9.54 10.35 22.89
N LEU A 539 9.20 11.51 22.37
CA LEU A 539 8.17 12.42 22.92
C LEU A 539 6.95 12.42 22.00
N THR A 540 5.77 12.27 22.60
CA THR A 540 4.49 12.35 21.87
C THR A 540 4.08 13.80 21.71
N LEU A 541 3.88 14.25 20.46
CA LEU A 541 3.35 15.59 20.15
C LEU A 541 1.82 15.61 20.14
N GLN A 542 1.23 14.51 19.71
CA GLN A 542 -0.22 14.34 19.70
C GLN A 542 -0.58 12.95 20.17
N GLU A 543 -1.30 12.87 21.27
CA GLU A 543 -1.89 11.61 21.75
C GLU A 543 -3.02 11.16 20.82
N PRO A 544 -3.29 9.85 20.74
CA PRO A 544 -4.42 9.34 19.99
C PRO A 544 -5.72 9.90 20.57
N ALA A 545 -6.63 10.34 19.71
CA ALA A 545 -7.93 10.87 20.14
C ALA A 545 -8.77 9.84 20.88
N VAL A 546 -8.62 8.57 20.54
CA VAL A 546 -9.36 7.42 21.10
C VAL A 546 -8.43 6.20 21.09
N THR A 547 -8.51 5.36 22.10
CA THR A 547 -7.97 4.00 22.09
C THR A 547 -9.14 3.03 22.03
N PHE A 548 -9.06 2.05 21.15
CA PHE A 548 -10.14 1.08 20.96
C PHE A 548 -9.93 -0.14 21.86
N ASP A 549 -11.01 -0.61 22.49
CA ASP A 549 -11.00 -1.82 23.33
C ASP A 549 -10.92 -3.09 22.45
N LEU A 550 -9.77 -3.23 21.81
CA LEU A 550 -9.43 -4.33 20.91
C LEU A 550 -8.15 -5.00 21.39
N HIS A 551 -8.18 -6.32 21.40
CA HIS A 551 -6.99 -7.14 21.64
C HIS A 551 -6.35 -7.52 20.31
N TRP A 552 -5.03 -7.42 20.20
CA TRP A 552 -4.31 -7.86 19.02
C TRP A 552 -3.01 -8.59 19.39
N ARG A 553 -2.58 -9.46 18.51
CA ARG A 553 -1.31 -10.17 18.62
C ARG A 553 -0.74 -10.51 17.25
N VAL A 554 0.57 -10.62 17.17
CA VAL A 554 1.30 -11.13 16.02
C VAL A 554 1.50 -12.65 16.18
N LEU A 555 1.43 -13.37 15.07
CA LEU A 555 1.67 -14.80 15.00
C LEU A 555 2.78 -15.07 14.00
N ASP A 556 3.74 -15.88 14.39
CA ASP A 556 4.66 -16.53 13.48
C ASP A 556 4.10 -17.90 13.11
N VAL A 557 4.12 -18.22 11.83
CA VAL A 557 3.54 -19.41 11.25
C VAL A 557 4.62 -20.14 10.44
N THR A 558 4.78 -21.42 10.70
CA THR A 558 5.70 -22.28 9.95
C THR A 558 4.88 -23.25 9.12
N PRO A 559 5.16 -23.38 7.81
CA PRO A 559 4.57 -24.42 6.98
C PRO A 559 4.88 -25.82 7.52
N THR A 560 4.02 -26.79 7.21
CA THR A 560 4.40 -28.19 7.45
C THR A 560 5.44 -28.64 6.41
N PRO A 561 6.17 -29.74 6.65
CA PRO A 561 7.15 -30.25 5.68
C PRO A 561 6.56 -30.48 4.28
N GLU A 562 5.27 -30.86 4.17
CA GLU A 562 4.56 -31.10 2.90
C GLU A 562 4.14 -29.79 2.21
N GLU A 563 4.12 -28.69 2.95
CA GLU A 563 3.79 -27.35 2.44
C GLU A 563 5.05 -26.51 2.19
N ASP A 564 6.22 -27.04 2.56
CA ASP A 564 7.48 -26.30 2.41
C ASP A 564 7.87 -26.15 0.93
N ASN A 565 8.58 -25.06 0.65
CA ASN A 565 9.05 -24.77 -0.70
C ASN A 565 10.35 -25.52 -0.95
N ILE A 566 10.42 -26.30 -2.03
CA ILE A 566 11.61 -27.15 -2.34
C ILE A 566 12.86 -26.28 -2.57
N GLN A 567 12.71 -25.16 -3.29
CA GLN A 567 13.84 -24.29 -3.64
C GLN A 567 14.21 -23.34 -2.50
N TYR A 568 13.22 -22.90 -1.72
CA TYR A 568 13.36 -21.93 -0.62
C TYR A 568 12.85 -22.55 0.68
N SER A 569 13.40 -23.69 1.08
CA SER A 569 12.95 -24.43 2.27
C SER A 569 13.21 -23.67 3.57
N GLY A 570 12.41 -23.96 4.61
CA GLY A 570 12.55 -23.41 5.95
C GLY A 570 12.15 -21.95 6.11
N LEU A 571 11.39 -21.37 5.16
CA LEU A 571 10.83 -20.04 5.28
C LEU A 571 9.57 -20.07 6.14
N ASP A 572 9.53 -19.18 7.12
CA ASP A 572 8.33 -18.85 7.89
C ASP A 572 7.61 -17.64 7.31
N PHE A 573 6.41 -17.38 7.82
CA PHE A 573 5.60 -16.23 7.49
C PHE A 573 4.80 -15.76 8.70
N GLY A 574 3.94 -14.76 8.56
CA GLY A 574 3.28 -14.21 9.72
C GLY A 574 1.82 -13.85 9.54
N ALA A 575 1.17 -13.52 10.64
CA ALA A 575 -0.17 -12.98 10.64
C ALA A 575 -0.39 -12.03 11.83
N VAL A 576 -1.37 -11.16 11.73
CA VAL A 576 -1.84 -10.29 12.80
C VAL A 576 -3.30 -10.63 13.09
N LEU A 577 -3.59 -11.08 14.32
CA LEU A 577 -4.95 -11.31 14.79
C LEU A 577 -5.43 -10.10 15.57
N VAL A 578 -6.60 -9.58 15.24
CA VAL A 578 -7.29 -8.50 15.95
C VAL A 578 -8.69 -8.98 16.31
N LYS A 579 -9.10 -8.80 17.57
CA LYS A 579 -10.43 -9.21 18.04
C LYS A 579 -10.95 -8.25 19.13
N PRO A 580 -12.26 -8.21 19.40
CA PRO A 580 -12.75 -7.47 20.55
C PRO A 580 -12.16 -8.03 21.84
N SER A 581 -11.80 -7.17 22.79
CA SER A 581 -11.25 -7.60 24.09
C SER A 581 -12.27 -8.42 24.90
N ARG A 582 -13.56 -8.12 24.72
CA ARG A 582 -14.66 -8.88 25.31
C ARG A 582 -15.62 -9.35 24.23
N PRO A 583 -15.99 -10.64 24.18
CA PRO A 583 -17.03 -11.10 23.27
C PRO A 583 -18.33 -10.33 23.52
N LEU A 584 -18.99 -9.88 22.46
CA LEU A 584 -20.29 -9.19 22.57
C LEU A 584 -21.40 -10.12 23.08
N HIS A 585 -21.21 -11.43 22.93
CA HIS A 585 -22.12 -12.47 23.39
C HIS A 585 -21.31 -13.63 23.99
N ALA A 586 -21.94 -14.48 24.81
CA ALA A 586 -21.31 -15.68 25.37
C ALA A 586 -20.88 -16.73 24.33
N ALA A 587 -21.17 -16.49 23.04
CA ALA A 587 -20.81 -17.37 21.93
C ALA A 587 -19.37 -17.12 21.44
N LYS A 588 -18.79 -18.11 20.78
CA LYS A 588 -17.50 -17.99 20.10
C LYS A 588 -17.52 -16.88 19.03
N ILE A 589 -16.38 -16.25 18.81
CA ILE A 589 -16.22 -15.09 17.91
C ILE A 589 -16.06 -15.59 16.45
N PRO A 590 -16.86 -15.11 15.48
CA PRO A 590 -16.65 -15.41 14.07
C PRO A 590 -15.32 -14.85 13.58
N LEU A 591 -14.66 -15.57 12.65
CA LEU A 591 -13.36 -15.19 12.12
C LEU A 591 -13.45 -14.71 10.67
N VAL A 592 -12.95 -13.51 10.40
CA VAL A 592 -12.74 -12.96 9.07
C VAL A 592 -11.27 -13.03 8.72
N VAL A 593 -10.92 -13.76 7.67
CA VAL A 593 -9.57 -13.83 7.13
C VAL A 593 -9.40 -12.71 6.13
N PHE A 594 -8.55 -11.74 6.45
CA PHE A 594 -8.29 -10.60 5.59
C PHE A 594 -6.94 -10.78 4.89
N ILE A 595 -6.96 -10.79 3.55
CA ILE A 595 -5.83 -11.14 2.72
C ILE A 595 -5.41 -9.91 1.91
N HIS A 596 -4.11 -9.52 2.03
CA HIS A 596 -3.59 -8.38 1.28
C HIS A 596 -3.38 -8.71 -0.20
N GLY A 597 -3.44 -7.66 -1.02
CA GLY A 597 -3.11 -7.73 -2.44
C GLY A 597 -1.59 -7.66 -2.68
N GLY A 598 -1.23 -7.51 -3.91
CA GLY A 598 0.15 -7.44 -4.34
C GLY A 598 0.49 -8.54 -5.34
N PRO A 599 1.08 -9.70 -4.97
CA PRO A 599 1.25 -10.32 -3.65
C PRO A 599 2.38 -9.73 -2.78
N HIS A 600 3.36 -9.05 -3.37
CA HIS A 600 4.52 -8.51 -2.66
C HIS A 600 4.17 -7.19 -1.95
N SER A 601 3.40 -7.32 -0.89
CA SER A 601 2.95 -6.27 0.04
C SER A 601 2.94 -6.86 1.46
N GLN A 602 2.36 -6.16 2.44
CA GLN A 602 2.14 -6.71 3.78
C GLN A 602 1.01 -6.00 4.51
N PHE A 603 0.54 -6.62 5.59
CA PHE A 603 -0.20 -6.01 6.67
C PHE A 603 0.74 -5.82 7.87
N PRO A 604 1.31 -4.64 8.11
CA PRO A 604 1.95 -4.38 9.38
C PRO A 604 0.91 -4.31 10.50
N ALA A 605 1.34 -4.48 11.76
CA ALA A 605 0.47 -4.33 12.91
C ALA A 605 0.16 -2.83 13.16
N GLU A 606 -0.58 -2.21 12.23
CA GLU A 606 -0.93 -0.80 12.24
C GLU A 606 -2.45 -0.58 12.29
N TRP A 607 -2.86 0.67 12.46
CA TRP A 607 -4.25 1.06 12.37
C TRP A 607 -4.83 0.77 10.99
N ASN A 608 -5.90 -0.01 10.95
CA ASN A 608 -6.64 -0.30 9.73
C ASN A 608 -8.15 -0.13 10.00
N VAL A 609 -8.79 0.80 9.28
CA VAL A 609 -10.20 1.17 9.48
C VAL A 609 -11.14 -0.04 9.31
N THR A 610 -10.90 -0.87 8.28
CA THR A 610 -11.73 -2.06 8.04
C THR A 610 -11.59 -3.07 9.18
N THR A 611 -10.37 -3.34 9.61
CA THR A 611 -10.09 -4.28 10.72
C THR A 611 -10.68 -3.79 12.03
N ALA A 612 -10.48 -2.51 12.37
CA ALA A 612 -11.01 -1.91 13.59
C ALA A 612 -12.55 -1.91 13.58
N GLY A 613 -13.17 -1.55 12.45
CA GLY A 613 -14.61 -1.56 12.28
C GLY A 613 -15.22 -2.97 12.42
N LEU A 614 -14.63 -3.98 11.78
CA LEU A 614 -15.07 -5.37 11.90
C LEU A 614 -14.91 -5.88 13.34
N ALA A 615 -13.79 -5.57 14.00
CA ALA A 615 -13.56 -5.97 15.38
C ALA A 615 -14.54 -5.30 16.36
N LYS A 616 -14.86 -4.01 16.18
CA LYS A 616 -15.94 -3.34 16.95
C LYS A 616 -17.32 -3.96 16.74
N LEU A 617 -17.56 -4.57 15.60
CA LEU A 617 -18.79 -5.30 15.28
C LEU A 617 -18.82 -6.72 15.87
N GLY A 618 -17.81 -7.12 16.63
CA GLY A 618 -17.74 -8.41 17.30
C GLY A 618 -17.14 -9.53 16.47
N LEU A 619 -16.43 -9.21 15.38
CA LEU A 619 -15.73 -10.17 14.53
C LEU A 619 -14.23 -10.20 14.90
N ALA A 620 -13.60 -11.35 14.85
CA ALA A 620 -12.14 -11.45 14.84
C ALA A 620 -11.64 -11.31 13.41
N VAL A 621 -10.51 -10.62 13.21
CA VAL A 621 -9.88 -10.41 11.91
C VAL A 621 -8.46 -10.97 11.93
N LEU A 622 -8.16 -11.92 11.06
CA LEU A 622 -6.83 -12.47 10.85
C LEU A 622 -6.24 -11.90 9.55
N MET A 623 -5.29 -10.99 9.68
CA MET A 623 -4.53 -10.42 8.56
C MET A 623 -3.31 -11.29 8.29
N VAL A 624 -3.22 -11.93 7.12
CA VAL A 624 -2.17 -12.91 6.81
C VAL A 624 -1.11 -12.30 5.91
N ASN A 625 0.16 -12.44 6.31
CA ASN A 625 1.37 -12.12 5.54
C ASN A 625 2.00 -13.43 5.05
N TYR A 626 1.42 -14.03 4.01
CA TYR A 626 1.87 -15.29 3.40
C TYR A 626 3.27 -15.17 2.78
N ARG A 627 3.98 -16.29 2.52
CA ARG A 627 5.28 -16.27 1.81
C ARG A 627 5.11 -15.56 0.46
N GLY A 628 5.99 -14.61 0.19
CA GLY A 628 5.86 -13.62 -0.89
C GLY A 628 5.58 -12.22 -0.38
N SER A 629 5.16 -12.03 0.89
CA SER A 629 4.98 -10.73 1.51
C SER A 629 6.32 -10.01 1.73
N THR A 630 6.29 -8.67 1.72
CA THR A 630 7.46 -7.84 2.07
C THR A 630 7.76 -7.94 3.56
N GLY A 631 9.02 -7.66 3.96
CA GLY A 631 9.43 -7.71 5.36
C GLY A 631 9.94 -9.08 5.84
N PHE A 632 9.94 -10.10 4.97
CA PHE A 632 10.41 -11.46 5.30
C PHE A 632 11.67 -11.89 4.53
N GLY A 633 12.38 -10.94 3.92
CA GLY A 633 13.54 -11.18 3.09
C GLY A 633 13.23 -11.46 1.61
N GLN A 634 14.25 -11.36 0.78
CA GLN A 634 14.11 -11.54 -0.67
C GLN A 634 13.75 -12.98 -1.05
N ASP A 635 14.23 -13.97 -0.29
CA ASP A 635 13.93 -15.38 -0.53
C ASP A 635 12.44 -15.67 -0.36
N SER A 636 11.78 -15.03 0.62
CA SER A 636 10.33 -15.12 0.78
C SER A 636 9.59 -14.60 -0.45
N ILE A 637 10.01 -13.46 -1.00
CA ILE A 637 9.44 -12.89 -2.22
C ILE A 637 9.62 -13.83 -3.40
N LEU A 638 10.83 -14.34 -3.60
CA LEU A 638 11.16 -15.22 -4.72
C LEU A 638 10.50 -16.60 -4.63
N SER A 639 10.24 -17.09 -3.41
CA SER A 639 9.59 -18.40 -3.21
C SER A 639 8.19 -18.48 -3.81
N LEU A 640 7.53 -17.34 -4.00
CA LEU A 640 6.17 -17.29 -4.54
C LEU A 640 6.13 -17.26 -6.08
N ILE A 641 7.23 -16.91 -6.73
CA ILE A 641 7.30 -16.84 -8.19
C ILE A 641 7.06 -18.24 -8.77
N GLY A 642 6.04 -18.35 -9.64
CA GLY A 642 5.57 -19.63 -10.18
C GLY A 642 4.73 -20.48 -9.22
N GLN A 643 4.50 -20.03 -7.97
CA GLN A 643 3.77 -20.77 -6.95
C GLN A 643 2.47 -20.11 -6.51
N ILE A 644 2.03 -19.04 -7.20
CA ILE A 644 0.74 -18.40 -6.93
C ILE A 644 -0.43 -19.38 -7.13
N GLY A 645 -1.48 -19.23 -6.34
CA GLY A 645 -2.64 -20.12 -6.37
C GLY A 645 -2.43 -21.48 -5.68
N SER A 646 -1.22 -21.75 -5.17
CA SER A 646 -0.86 -22.96 -4.45
C SER A 646 -0.19 -22.65 -3.12
N GLN A 647 1.07 -22.15 -3.12
CA GLN A 647 1.82 -21.87 -1.89
C GLN A 647 1.11 -20.82 -1.02
N ASP A 648 0.73 -19.71 -1.62
CA ASP A 648 0.06 -18.60 -0.93
C ASP A 648 -1.33 -19.01 -0.39
N VAL A 649 -2.07 -19.88 -1.10
CA VAL A 649 -3.35 -20.44 -0.63
C VAL A 649 -3.14 -21.34 0.58
N LYS A 650 -2.16 -22.25 0.52
CA LYS A 650 -1.79 -23.14 1.63
C LYS A 650 -1.33 -22.36 2.85
N ASP A 651 -0.53 -21.30 2.65
CA ASP A 651 -0.06 -20.44 3.73
C ASP A 651 -1.21 -19.74 4.46
N VAL A 652 -2.17 -19.18 3.71
CA VAL A 652 -3.37 -18.58 4.33
C VAL A 652 -4.16 -19.62 5.10
N GLN A 653 -4.41 -20.80 4.51
CA GLN A 653 -5.12 -21.88 5.19
C GLN A 653 -4.38 -22.36 6.46
N ARG A 654 -3.05 -22.46 6.40
CA ARG A 654 -2.20 -22.81 7.56
C ARG A 654 -2.31 -21.76 8.68
N ALA A 655 -2.27 -20.48 8.36
CA ALA A 655 -2.47 -19.40 9.34
C ALA A 655 -3.82 -19.51 10.04
N VAL A 656 -4.88 -19.82 9.30
CA VAL A 656 -6.23 -20.01 9.85
C VAL A 656 -6.26 -21.21 10.79
N LEU A 657 -5.73 -22.36 10.39
CA LEU A 657 -5.68 -23.55 11.23
C LEU A 657 -4.85 -23.29 12.51
N THR A 658 -3.73 -22.60 12.39
CA THR A 658 -2.86 -22.24 13.51
C THR A 658 -3.58 -21.36 14.53
N VAL A 659 -4.30 -20.33 14.07
CA VAL A 659 -5.00 -19.42 14.99
C VAL A 659 -6.17 -20.11 15.67
N LEU A 660 -6.92 -20.98 14.98
CA LEU A 660 -8.03 -21.75 15.55
C LEU A 660 -7.55 -22.73 16.63
N GLN A 661 -6.36 -23.32 16.46
CA GLN A 661 -5.75 -24.20 17.46
C GLN A 661 -5.27 -23.41 18.69
N ARG A 662 -4.76 -22.18 18.51
CA ARG A 662 -4.18 -21.35 19.61
C ARG A 662 -5.20 -20.48 20.33
N ASP A 663 -6.41 -20.30 19.79
CA ASP A 663 -7.44 -19.40 20.33
C ASP A 663 -8.81 -20.06 20.36
N ALA A 664 -9.17 -20.69 21.47
CA ALA A 664 -10.43 -21.39 21.67
C ALA A 664 -11.66 -20.46 21.66
N THR A 665 -11.48 -19.14 21.71
CA THR A 665 -12.57 -18.15 21.64
C THR A 665 -13.12 -17.98 20.23
N LEU A 666 -12.38 -18.41 19.21
CA LEU A 666 -12.80 -18.31 17.81
C LEU A 666 -13.76 -19.43 17.41
N ASP A 667 -14.66 -19.14 16.49
CA ASP A 667 -15.66 -20.11 16.00
C ASP A 667 -15.19 -20.73 14.67
N PRO A 668 -14.80 -22.02 14.67
CA PRO A 668 -14.35 -22.68 13.44
C PRO A 668 -15.47 -22.96 12.43
N LYS A 669 -16.73 -22.71 12.77
CA LYS A 669 -17.89 -22.90 11.89
C LYS A 669 -18.36 -21.59 11.25
N ARG A 670 -17.93 -20.44 11.77
CA ARG A 670 -18.31 -19.12 11.27
C ARG A 670 -17.09 -18.36 10.78
N MET A 671 -16.63 -18.72 9.58
CA MET A 671 -15.44 -18.13 8.96
C MET A 671 -15.76 -17.57 7.59
N ALA A 672 -15.18 -16.40 7.29
CA ALA A 672 -15.26 -15.76 5.99
C ALA A 672 -13.91 -15.29 5.52
N VAL A 673 -13.76 -15.10 4.20
CA VAL A 673 -12.56 -14.53 3.58
C VAL A 673 -12.87 -13.21 2.91
N ILE A 674 -11.99 -12.22 3.07
CA ILE A 674 -12.07 -10.93 2.38
C ILE A 674 -10.70 -10.54 1.82
N GLY A 675 -10.68 -9.92 0.64
CA GLY A 675 -9.42 -9.46 0.05
C GLY A 675 -9.62 -8.61 -1.19
N GLY A 676 -8.56 -7.94 -1.61
CA GLY A 676 -8.55 -7.13 -2.83
C GLY A 676 -7.40 -7.50 -3.76
N SER A 677 -7.59 -7.35 -5.08
CA SER A 677 -6.54 -7.64 -6.07
C SER A 677 -6.06 -9.10 -5.96
N HIS A 678 -4.77 -9.33 -5.72
CA HIS A 678 -4.24 -10.68 -5.41
C HIS A 678 -4.86 -11.28 -4.13
N GLY A 679 -5.21 -10.46 -3.12
CA GLY A 679 -5.97 -10.94 -1.95
C GLY A 679 -7.38 -11.42 -2.33
N GLY A 680 -8.00 -10.82 -3.34
CA GLY A 680 -9.25 -11.30 -3.94
C GLY A 680 -9.06 -12.59 -4.74
N PHE A 681 -7.93 -12.73 -5.46
CA PHE A 681 -7.50 -13.97 -6.11
C PHE A 681 -7.41 -15.10 -5.07
N LEU A 682 -6.72 -14.87 -3.95
CA LEU A 682 -6.60 -15.85 -2.87
C LEU A 682 -7.93 -16.16 -2.20
N SER A 683 -8.78 -15.15 -2.00
CA SER A 683 -10.12 -15.36 -1.44
C SER A 683 -10.95 -16.30 -2.32
N CYS A 684 -10.89 -16.13 -3.65
CA CYS A 684 -11.59 -16.98 -4.60
C CYS A 684 -10.98 -18.40 -4.69
N HIS A 685 -9.66 -18.52 -4.60
CA HIS A 685 -8.99 -19.81 -4.49
C HIS A 685 -9.40 -20.58 -3.23
N LEU A 686 -9.41 -19.90 -2.08
CA LEU A 686 -9.75 -20.55 -0.81
C LEU A 686 -11.17 -21.12 -0.82
N ILE A 687 -12.16 -20.36 -1.30
CA ILE A 687 -13.55 -20.87 -1.35
C ILE A 687 -13.76 -21.91 -2.45
N GLY A 688 -12.88 -21.97 -3.44
CA GLY A 688 -12.90 -22.99 -4.49
C GLY A 688 -12.16 -24.26 -4.11
N GLN A 689 -10.97 -24.14 -3.51
CA GLN A 689 -10.15 -25.28 -3.06
C GLN A 689 -10.64 -25.89 -1.75
N TYR A 690 -11.30 -25.11 -0.88
CA TYR A 690 -11.88 -25.55 0.41
C TYR A 690 -13.38 -25.17 0.49
N PRO A 691 -14.24 -25.76 -0.37
CA PRO A 691 -15.62 -25.30 -0.59
C PRO A 691 -16.55 -25.38 0.64
N ASP A 692 -16.24 -26.24 1.60
CA ASP A 692 -17.05 -26.42 2.81
C ASP A 692 -16.48 -25.68 4.04
N PHE A 693 -15.29 -25.05 3.89
CA PHE A 693 -14.59 -24.48 5.02
C PHE A 693 -15.02 -23.03 5.33
N TYR A 694 -15.26 -22.22 4.31
CA TYR A 694 -15.64 -20.82 4.45
C TYR A 694 -17.12 -20.60 4.16
N ARG A 695 -17.76 -19.73 4.96
CA ARG A 695 -19.19 -19.45 4.87
C ARG A 695 -19.54 -18.27 3.97
N ALA A 696 -18.60 -17.35 3.72
CA ALA A 696 -18.78 -16.18 2.85
C ALA A 696 -17.47 -15.70 2.30
N CYS A 697 -17.54 -15.00 1.16
CA CYS A 697 -16.42 -14.32 0.53
C CYS A 697 -16.83 -12.90 0.12
N ALA A 698 -15.93 -11.91 0.32
CA ALA A 698 -16.06 -10.58 -0.26
C ALA A 698 -14.75 -10.17 -0.94
N ALA A 699 -14.78 -10.00 -2.26
CA ALA A 699 -13.60 -9.74 -3.07
C ALA A 699 -13.71 -8.39 -3.80
N ARG A 700 -12.64 -7.56 -3.70
CA ARG A 700 -12.52 -6.26 -4.37
C ARG A 700 -11.57 -6.37 -5.54
N ASN A 701 -12.02 -6.00 -6.74
CA ASN A 701 -11.20 -6.03 -7.96
C ASN A 701 -10.29 -7.27 -8.02
N PRO A 702 -10.86 -8.51 -7.86
CA PRO A 702 -10.06 -9.72 -7.79
C PRO A 702 -9.48 -10.12 -9.13
N VAL A 703 -8.24 -10.65 -9.13
CA VAL A 703 -7.73 -11.41 -10.28
C VAL A 703 -8.45 -12.75 -10.31
N ILE A 704 -9.06 -13.09 -11.42
CA ILE A 704 -9.89 -14.31 -11.57
C ILE A 704 -9.29 -15.24 -12.65
N ASN A 705 -8.77 -14.66 -13.72
CA ASN A 705 -8.22 -15.38 -14.85
C ASN A 705 -7.00 -14.62 -15.39
N ALA A 706 -5.79 -15.08 -15.02
CA ALA A 706 -4.55 -14.42 -15.39
C ALA A 706 -4.31 -14.42 -16.90
N ALA A 707 -4.82 -15.43 -17.62
CA ALA A 707 -4.69 -15.51 -19.08
C ALA A 707 -5.46 -14.40 -19.79
N THR A 708 -6.73 -14.14 -19.38
CA THR A 708 -7.56 -13.08 -20.01
C THR A 708 -7.13 -11.68 -19.57
N LEU A 709 -6.33 -11.56 -18.52
CA LEU A 709 -5.87 -10.29 -18.00
C LEU A 709 -4.69 -9.70 -18.78
N LEU A 710 -3.97 -10.50 -19.60
CA LEU A 710 -2.80 -10.05 -20.37
C LEU A 710 -3.10 -8.85 -21.26
N GLY A 711 -4.22 -8.86 -21.97
CA GLY A 711 -4.58 -7.81 -22.92
C GLY A 711 -5.13 -6.53 -22.29
N THR A 712 -5.31 -6.48 -20.96
CA THR A 712 -6.00 -5.36 -20.30
C THR A 712 -5.24 -4.77 -19.12
N SER A 713 -4.19 -5.41 -18.64
CA SER A 713 -3.41 -4.96 -17.47
C SER A 713 -2.31 -3.98 -17.89
N ASP A 714 -2.14 -2.90 -17.14
CA ASP A 714 -1.03 -1.96 -17.27
C ASP A 714 0.33 -2.54 -16.80
N ILE A 715 0.34 -3.74 -16.20
CA ILE A 715 1.54 -4.45 -15.72
C ILE A 715 1.61 -5.87 -16.32
N VAL A 716 1.63 -5.94 -17.64
CA VAL A 716 1.65 -7.22 -18.37
C VAL A 716 2.85 -8.10 -17.97
N ASP A 717 4.02 -7.51 -17.69
CA ASP A 717 5.23 -8.20 -17.24
C ASP A 717 5.00 -9.03 -15.99
N TRP A 718 4.21 -8.52 -15.05
CA TRP A 718 3.89 -9.23 -13.82
C TRP A 718 3.06 -10.48 -14.07
N ARG A 719 2.22 -10.51 -15.11
CA ARG A 719 1.39 -11.69 -15.43
C ARG A 719 2.27 -12.90 -15.81
N TYR A 720 3.36 -12.66 -16.53
CA TYR A 720 4.36 -13.70 -16.83
C TYR A 720 5.15 -14.08 -15.58
N SER A 721 5.75 -13.10 -14.93
CA SER A 721 6.59 -13.33 -13.75
C SER A 721 5.85 -14.06 -12.61
N SER A 722 4.60 -13.72 -12.36
CA SER A 722 3.81 -14.33 -11.27
C SER A 722 3.62 -15.84 -11.44
N VAL A 723 3.51 -16.32 -12.67
CA VAL A 723 3.38 -17.76 -12.98
C VAL A 723 4.71 -18.46 -13.23
N GLY A 724 5.84 -17.77 -13.04
CA GLY A 724 7.19 -18.33 -13.19
C GLY A 724 7.75 -18.24 -14.60
N LEU A 725 7.11 -17.48 -15.49
CA LEU A 725 7.60 -17.26 -16.85
C LEU A 725 8.43 -15.97 -16.92
N GLN A 726 9.42 -15.95 -17.81
CA GLN A 726 10.16 -14.74 -18.11
C GLN A 726 9.35 -13.83 -19.02
N TYR A 727 9.60 -12.53 -18.92
CA TYR A 727 8.98 -11.50 -19.72
C TYR A 727 10.03 -10.74 -20.55
N SER A 728 9.69 -10.45 -21.81
CA SER A 728 10.37 -9.47 -22.64
C SER A 728 9.34 -8.60 -23.36
N TYR A 729 9.73 -7.40 -23.78
CA TYR A 729 8.81 -6.46 -24.43
C TYR A 729 8.26 -6.96 -25.77
N ASP A 730 9.02 -7.78 -26.48
CA ASP A 730 8.68 -8.39 -27.77
C ASP A 730 7.94 -9.74 -27.67
N GLN A 731 7.59 -10.13 -26.43
CA GLN A 731 6.96 -11.43 -26.17
C GLN A 731 5.54 -11.51 -26.70
N ILE A 732 5.30 -12.48 -27.57
CA ILE A 732 3.95 -12.87 -28.00
C ILE A 732 3.44 -13.97 -27.06
N PRO A 733 2.20 -13.88 -26.53
CA PRO A 733 1.63 -14.92 -25.70
C PRO A 733 1.55 -16.26 -26.46
N SER A 734 2.17 -17.31 -25.92
CA SER A 734 2.04 -18.68 -26.46
C SER A 734 0.85 -19.41 -25.81
N ALA A 735 0.37 -20.46 -26.46
CA ALA A 735 -0.70 -21.30 -25.93
C ALA A 735 -0.32 -21.92 -24.58
N GLU A 736 0.93 -22.34 -24.41
CA GLU A 736 1.48 -22.92 -23.16
C GLU A 736 1.50 -21.89 -22.04
N ALA A 737 1.90 -20.64 -22.35
CA ALA A 737 1.91 -19.56 -21.35
C ALA A 737 0.47 -19.24 -20.88
N LEU A 738 -0.50 -19.21 -21.81
CA LEU A 738 -1.90 -18.98 -21.46
C LEU A 738 -2.48 -20.14 -20.65
N ALA A 739 -2.14 -21.39 -21.01
CA ALA A 739 -2.53 -22.58 -20.24
C ALA A 739 -1.98 -22.52 -18.80
N THR A 740 -0.68 -22.22 -18.64
CA THR A 740 -0.04 -22.06 -17.32
C THR A 740 -0.71 -20.97 -16.48
N MET A 741 -1.06 -19.84 -17.09
CA MET A 741 -1.77 -18.75 -16.41
C MET A 741 -3.17 -19.17 -15.98
N LEU A 742 -3.89 -19.89 -16.84
CA LEU A 742 -5.24 -20.39 -16.55
C LEU A 742 -5.22 -21.41 -15.41
N GLU A 743 -4.31 -22.39 -15.45
CA GLU A 743 -4.15 -23.43 -14.43
C GLU A 743 -3.90 -22.85 -13.01
N LYS A 744 -3.24 -21.70 -12.93
CA LYS A 744 -2.98 -21.00 -11.67
C LYS A 744 -4.09 -20.01 -11.28
N SER A 745 -5.18 -19.94 -12.02
CA SER A 745 -6.25 -18.97 -11.84
C SER A 745 -7.42 -19.54 -11.05
N PRO A 746 -8.08 -18.79 -10.16
CA PRO A 746 -9.18 -19.29 -9.35
C PRO A 746 -10.43 -19.67 -10.17
N ILE A 747 -10.54 -19.21 -11.42
CA ILE A 747 -11.68 -19.52 -12.30
C ILE A 747 -11.84 -21.03 -12.52
N ILE A 748 -10.74 -21.79 -12.54
CA ILE A 748 -10.80 -23.26 -12.71
C ILE A 748 -11.52 -23.97 -11.57
N HIS A 749 -11.58 -23.34 -10.40
CA HIS A 749 -12.28 -23.84 -9.22
C HIS A 749 -13.71 -23.31 -9.08
N ALA A 750 -14.17 -22.46 -10.01
CA ALA A 750 -15.48 -21.80 -9.88
C ALA A 750 -16.66 -22.77 -9.79
N ALA A 751 -16.54 -23.95 -10.39
CA ALA A 751 -17.54 -25.02 -10.31
C ALA A 751 -17.69 -25.62 -8.89
N GLN A 752 -16.69 -25.49 -8.05
CA GLN A 752 -16.64 -26.05 -6.69
C GLN A 752 -17.10 -25.02 -5.64
N ILE A 753 -17.18 -23.74 -5.99
CA ILE A 753 -17.55 -22.66 -5.06
C ILE A 753 -18.99 -22.84 -4.57
N ARG A 754 -19.14 -23.00 -3.25
CA ARG A 754 -20.42 -23.10 -2.55
C ARG A 754 -20.71 -21.86 -1.69
N ALA A 755 -19.66 -21.21 -1.19
CA ALA A 755 -19.78 -20.01 -0.37
C ALA A 755 -20.43 -18.88 -1.15
N PRO A 756 -21.35 -18.10 -0.57
CA PRO A 756 -21.86 -16.84 -1.12
C PRO A 756 -20.74 -15.84 -1.41
N VAL A 757 -20.77 -15.21 -2.58
CA VAL A 757 -19.70 -14.28 -3.04
C VAL A 757 -20.23 -12.86 -3.25
N LEU A 758 -19.58 -11.88 -2.59
CA LEU A 758 -19.77 -10.46 -2.85
C LEU A 758 -18.59 -9.94 -3.68
N LEU A 759 -18.89 -9.45 -4.89
CA LEU A 759 -17.89 -8.81 -5.78
C LEU A 759 -18.08 -7.30 -5.75
N MET A 760 -16.97 -6.55 -5.64
CA MET A 760 -16.94 -5.08 -5.62
C MET A 760 -15.92 -4.63 -6.67
N LEU A 761 -16.39 -3.97 -7.75
CA LEU A 761 -15.59 -3.70 -8.93
C LEU A 761 -15.56 -2.21 -9.26
N GLY A 762 -14.36 -1.70 -9.54
CA GLY A 762 -14.13 -0.35 -10.07
C GLY A 762 -14.19 -0.34 -11.60
N GLY A 763 -15.08 0.49 -12.15
CA GLY A 763 -15.30 0.56 -13.60
C GLY A 763 -14.12 1.10 -14.40
N ARG A 764 -13.21 1.84 -13.76
CA ARG A 764 -11.99 2.42 -14.38
C ARG A 764 -10.70 1.69 -13.98
N ASP A 765 -10.80 0.46 -13.48
CA ASP A 765 -9.65 -0.33 -13.09
C ASP A 765 -8.82 -0.75 -14.32
N ARG A 766 -7.60 -0.23 -14.41
CA ARG A 766 -6.63 -0.52 -15.49
C ARG A 766 -5.60 -1.58 -15.08
N ARG A 767 -5.52 -1.91 -13.78
CA ARG A 767 -4.61 -2.90 -13.22
C ARG A 767 -5.18 -4.31 -13.31
N VAL A 768 -6.43 -4.44 -12.85
CA VAL A 768 -7.22 -5.68 -12.90
C VAL A 768 -8.56 -5.33 -13.52
N SER A 769 -8.67 -5.55 -14.81
CA SER A 769 -9.89 -5.21 -15.56
C SER A 769 -11.15 -5.70 -14.83
N PRO A 770 -12.21 -4.88 -14.71
CA PRO A 770 -13.45 -5.29 -14.06
C PRO A 770 -14.10 -6.51 -14.75
N HIS A 771 -13.72 -6.82 -15.99
CA HIS A 771 -14.16 -8.03 -16.69
C HIS A 771 -13.76 -9.32 -15.95
N GLN A 772 -12.70 -9.29 -15.16
CA GLN A 772 -12.30 -10.41 -14.30
C GLN A 772 -13.41 -10.79 -13.31
N GLY A 773 -13.90 -9.81 -12.56
CA GLY A 773 -15.02 -10.04 -11.64
C GLY A 773 -16.34 -10.37 -12.36
N LEU A 774 -16.59 -9.77 -13.55
CA LEU A 774 -17.75 -10.08 -14.37
C LEU A 774 -17.71 -11.52 -14.92
N GLU A 775 -16.53 -12.04 -15.25
CA GLU A 775 -16.35 -13.45 -15.66
C GLU A 775 -16.79 -14.38 -14.55
N LEU A 776 -16.29 -14.22 -13.33
CA LEU A 776 -16.68 -15.03 -12.17
C LEU A 776 -18.18 -14.86 -11.84
N TYR A 777 -18.69 -13.62 -11.86
CA TYR A 777 -20.11 -13.34 -11.63
C TYR A 777 -21.02 -14.15 -12.56
N LYS A 778 -20.71 -14.17 -13.86
CA LYS A 778 -21.49 -14.92 -14.86
C LYS A 778 -21.47 -16.42 -14.59
N VAL A 779 -20.29 -16.98 -14.30
CA VAL A 779 -20.12 -18.40 -13.99
C VAL A 779 -20.90 -18.79 -12.74
N LEU A 780 -20.79 -18.01 -11.66
CA LEU A 780 -21.53 -18.31 -10.42
C LEU A 780 -23.04 -18.18 -10.63
N LYS A 781 -23.48 -17.13 -11.33
CA LYS A 781 -24.90 -16.89 -11.60
C LYS A 781 -25.53 -17.98 -12.48
N SER A 782 -24.82 -18.48 -13.50
CA SER A 782 -25.31 -19.57 -14.36
C SER A 782 -25.45 -20.92 -13.62
N ARG A 783 -24.88 -21.01 -12.42
CA ARG A 783 -24.92 -22.18 -11.55
C ARG A 783 -25.84 -21.98 -10.33
N ASP A 784 -26.63 -20.93 -10.30
CA ASP A 784 -27.49 -20.54 -9.18
C ASP A 784 -26.73 -20.40 -7.84
N SER A 785 -25.39 -20.18 -7.89
CA SER A 785 -24.59 -19.88 -6.69
C SER A 785 -24.88 -18.48 -6.19
N PRO A 786 -25.05 -18.27 -4.88
CA PRO A 786 -25.33 -16.94 -4.33
C PRO A 786 -24.20 -15.96 -4.63
N VAL A 787 -24.45 -15.00 -5.51
CA VAL A 787 -23.49 -13.96 -5.90
C VAL A 787 -24.15 -12.59 -5.97
N ARG A 788 -23.48 -11.59 -5.40
CA ARG A 788 -23.86 -10.18 -5.51
C ARG A 788 -22.68 -9.41 -6.08
N LEU A 789 -22.96 -8.45 -6.98
CA LEU A 789 -21.96 -7.59 -7.58
C LEU A 789 -22.32 -6.12 -7.34
N LEU A 790 -21.33 -5.36 -6.84
CA LEU A 790 -21.39 -3.91 -6.71
C LEU A 790 -20.44 -3.31 -7.76
N TRP A 791 -20.94 -2.31 -8.48
CA TRP A 791 -20.23 -1.64 -9.54
C TRP A 791 -20.02 -0.16 -9.22
N PHE A 792 -18.74 0.28 -9.18
CA PHE A 792 -18.33 1.66 -8.90
C PHE A 792 -17.72 2.29 -10.16
N PRO A 793 -18.53 2.97 -10.99
CA PRO A 793 -18.14 3.37 -12.35
C PRO A 793 -16.97 4.35 -12.41
N GLU A 794 -16.80 5.17 -11.36
CA GLU A 794 -15.79 6.22 -11.32
C GLU A 794 -14.49 5.81 -10.61
N ASP A 795 -14.45 4.64 -9.97
CA ASP A 795 -13.30 4.15 -9.24
C ASP A 795 -12.38 3.28 -10.11
N GLY A 796 -11.06 3.41 -9.88
CA GLY A 796 -10.02 2.52 -10.39
C GLY A 796 -9.75 1.35 -9.43
N HIS A 797 -8.55 0.80 -9.52
CA HIS A 797 -8.15 -0.40 -8.80
C HIS A 797 -8.27 -0.32 -7.27
N SER A 798 -7.99 0.83 -6.69
CA SER A 798 -7.96 0.98 -5.23
C SER A 798 -9.32 1.19 -4.59
N LEU A 799 -10.41 1.43 -5.35
CA LEU A 799 -11.71 1.84 -4.84
C LEU A 799 -11.53 2.95 -3.79
N ALA A 800 -10.85 4.04 -4.20
CA ALA A 800 -10.22 4.98 -3.26
C ALA A 800 -11.11 6.13 -2.81
N ARG A 801 -12.28 6.33 -3.44
CA ARG A 801 -13.22 7.37 -3.06
C ARG A 801 -13.77 7.11 -1.67
N VAL A 802 -14.00 8.17 -0.90
CA VAL A 802 -14.44 8.07 0.51
C VAL A 802 -15.82 7.42 0.62
N ASP A 803 -16.74 7.80 -0.25
CA ASP A 803 -18.08 7.23 -0.38
C ASP A 803 -18.03 5.74 -0.78
N THR A 804 -17.21 5.40 -1.78
CA THR A 804 -17.01 4.01 -2.22
C THR A 804 -16.43 3.14 -1.11
N GLN A 805 -15.45 3.64 -0.36
CA GLN A 805 -14.88 2.89 0.78
C GLN A 805 -15.93 2.60 1.86
N ALA A 806 -16.76 3.59 2.18
CA ALA A 806 -17.86 3.45 3.14
C ALA A 806 -18.89 2.42 2.66
N ASP A 807 -19.28 2.49 1.39
CA ASP A 807 -20.23 1.57 0.79
C ASP A 807 -19.68 0.14 0.70
N CYS A 808 -18.42 -0.02 0.32
CA CYS A 808 -17.74 -1.32 0.35
C CYS A 808 -17.73 -1.93 1.77
N PHE A 809 -17.39 -1.12 2.79
CA PHE A 809 -17.40 -1.60 4.18
C PHE A 809 -18.81 -2.02 4.62
N LEU A 810 -19.80 -1.16 4.42
CA LEU A 810 -21.19 -1.42 4.80
C LEU A 810 -21.71 -2.71 4.16
N ASN A 811 -21.55 -2.85 2.85
CA ASN A 811 -22.01 -4.03 2.13
C ASN A 811 -21.24 -5.30 2.53
N THR A 812 -19.95 -5.20 2.81
CA THR A 812 -19.16 -6.32 3.34
C THR A 812 -19.71 -6.79 4.68
N VAL A 813 -19.97 -5.86 5.62
CA VAL A 813 -20.53 -6.22 6.94
C VAL A 813 -21.92 -6.85 6.81
N LEU A 814 -22.82 -6.27 6.02
CA LEU A 814 -24.16 -6.82 5.80
C LEU A 814 -24.08 -8.23 5.19
N TRP A 815 -23.17 -8.43 4.23
CA TRP A 815 -22.93 -9.75 3.63
C TRP A 815 -22.45 -10.78 4.64
N LEU A 816 -21.49 -10.38 5.47
CA LEU A 816 -20.97 -11.25 6.54
C LEU A 816 -22.04 -11.57 7.58
N GLN A 817 -22.87 -10.60 8.00
CA GLN A 817 -23.97 -10.82 8.95
C GLN A 817 -25.04 -11.76 8.42
N GLN A 818 -25.27 -11.75 7.11
CA GLN A 818 -26.26 -12.61 6.47
C GLN A 818 -25.79 -14.07 6.40
N HIS A 819 -24.49 -14.32 6.30
CA HIS A 819 -23.94 -15.64 5.95
C HIS A 819 -23.07 -16.29 7.05
N LEU A 820 -22.65 -15.54 8.10
CA LEU A 820 -21.96 -16.04 9.28
C LEU A 820 -22.92 -16.26 10.46
#